data_31ca12ea5ae348e95b555cd4eee6503d
#
_entry.id   31ca12ea5ae348e95b555cd4eee6503d
#
_cell.length_a   1.000
_cell.length_b   1.000
_cell.length_c   1.000
_cell.angle_alpha   90.00
_cell.angle_beta   90.00
_cell.angle_gamma   90.00
#
_symmetry.space_group_name_H-M   'P 1'
#
loop_
_entity.id
_entity.type
_entity.pdbx_description
1 polymer ?
#
loop_
_entity_poly.entity_id
_entity_poly.type
_entity_poly.pdbx_seq_one_letter_code
_entity_poly.pdbx_strand_id
1 'polypeptide(L)'
;MHFLNLIILILLSSSIIIAQDEDETIILPDIEIQSSIGDRTRLTPGSTNYVGRDLMDKLRGLTVGEIIEGIPGVISEMDDGDTRKANFGIRGAHSRRSRKISVYEDYNPLNFAPYTDPTTHYIPPDERIGGIEVIKGSGQLTHGPQTMHGIINFLNHRPPKKGAGKIITSFGESNIGPRQQYHIRYGRDFGKLGTWQGMFTRHDNRGPVKGDIIDYNDYFLNGDIELTSNQKLAITLNYNHEDSEYAEGGYGLSQYIADPEMGNKRLFDDTFEMDIVRTSFAHSYYANENLKIDTNIYYNFVYRQRWSQTDNEENGLTVRNDINCTSAGSRVDVSGVTNANCGYKNTPRRYHTAGLETRFYKDINWFGKPNNLKYGIKFEFEKIERKARQTGSDKKQTGTQMAEDGTEFAKMSEDAEVYALALYLEDDIQATDKLIMTPGVRYESYYLIHNDRERKDGCGATGVTDCNNYTSYEKDEYILLPGLGFTYEANNTNQIYGGLHMGMAPPAVGDAGYRQISNLKSQKSFNFELGLINKSFEDKLGLTFETAAFRTVERSRPVKSSLRTAGTGSKLKNIGTTFSDGIEFSANWDQSRYSKNSRNWFATLSYSFMYPKLKTHQKGERDSSVDAGSVIVVDDIYENDIPFVSRHKGLLTIGYGMPNKWNISTTARYRGEYFTDIDNSKGIGQSGRWGQVDDYWIINARGNYTLTNFNNSTLYISLTNIFDTVYIASVSAEGLKTGNGRSIMTGIEYNF
;
A
#
# COMPACT_ATOMS: atom_id res chain seq x y z
N MET A 1 -19.96 6.10 21.74
CA MET A 1 -19.75 5.56 23.11
C MET A 1 -20.79 4.55 23.57
N HIS A 2 -22.07 4.64 23.24
CA HIS A 2 -23.09 3.66 23.70
C HIS A 2 -23.09 2.32 22.95
N PHE A 3 -22.61 2.26 21.72
CA PHE A 3 -22.56 1.02 20.93
C PHE A 3 -21.40 0.08 21.36
N LEU A 4 -20.30 0.65 21.86
CA LEU A 4 -19.14 -0.12 22.33
C LEU A 4 -19.41 -0.86 23.63
N ASN A 5 -20.20 -0.27 24.54
CA ASN A 5 -20.58 -0.90 25.79
C ASN A 5 -21.52 -2.11 25.59
N LEU A 6 -22.28 -2.11 24.49
CA LEU A 6 -23.18 -3.24 24.18
C LEU A 6 -22.41 -4.47 23.67
N ILE A 7 -21.36 -4.27 22.89
CA ILE A 7 -20.51 -5.36 22.34
C ILE A 7 -19.68 -6.02 23.47
N ILE A 8 -19.15 -5.23 24.39
CA ILE A 8 -18.38 -5.72 25.54
C ILE A 8 -19.28 -6.48 26.53
N LEU A 9 -20.54 -6.05 26.70
CA LEU A 9 -21.50 -6.74 27.59
C LEU A 9 -21.97 -8.10 27.03
N ILE A 10 -22.10 -8.21 25.70
CA ILE A 10 -22.49 -9.47 25.03
C ILE A 10 -21.35 -10.51 25.12
N LEU A 11 -20.09 -10.08 25.14
CA LEU A 11 -18.93 -10.97 25.28
C LEU A 11 -18.70 -11.48 26.70
N LEU A 12 -19.29 -10.85 27.72
CA LEU A 12 -19.07 -11.18 29.14
C LEU A 12 -20.20 -11.99 29.80
N SER A 13 -21.36 -12.18 29.14
CA SER A 13 -22.57 -12.69 29.82
C SER A 13 -23.01 -14.13 29.49
N SER A 14 -22.23 -14.92 28.75
CA SER A 14 -22.62 -16.30 28.42
C SER A 14 -21.69 -17.36 29.02
N SER A 15 -21.91 -17.67 30.28
CA SER A 15 -21.47 -18.94 30.87
C SER A 15 -22.65 -19.90 30.93
N ILE A 16 -22.38 -21.22 30.66
CA ILE A 16 -23.23 -22.42 30.90
C ILE A 16 -24.04 -22.86 29.65
N ILE A 17 -23.70 -23.98 29.04
CA ILE A 17 -24.16 -25.35 29.27
C ILE A 17 -23.41 -26.33 28.35
N ILE A 18 -22.94 -27.43 28.94
CA ILE A 18 -22.28 -28.58 28.30
C ILE A 18 -23.34 -29.58 27.84
N ALA A 19 -23.23 -30.09 26.61
CA ALA A 19 -23.74 -31.41 26.27
C ALA A 19 -22.81 -32.03 25.22
N GLN A 20 -22.22 -33.17 25.56
CA GLN A 20 -21.46 -34.06 24.65
C GLN A 20 -22.46 -34.86 23.81
N ASP A 21 -22.18 -34.98 22.52
CA ASP A 21 -22.48 -36.14 21.69
C ASP A 21 -21.33 -36.34 20.71
N GLU A 22 -20.75 -37.55 20.75
CA GLU A 22 -19.71 -38.02 19.87
C GLU A 22 -20.35 -38.55 18.57
N ASP A 23 -20.25 -37.79 17.50
CA ASP A 23 -20.38 -38.32 16.15
C ASP A 23 -19.04 -38.09 15.40
N GLU A 24 -18.60 -39.11 14.67
CA GLU A 24 -17.39 -39.09 13.86
C GLU A 24 -17.40 -37.91 12.89
N THR A 25 -16.78 -36.82 13.29
CA THR A 25 -16.63 -35.62 12.45
C THR A 25 -15.53 -35.88 11.43
N ILE A 26 -15.92 -35.92 10.17
CA ILE A 26 -15.00 -35.72 9.04
C ILE A 26 -14.30 -34.39 9.32
N ILE A 27 -13.00 -34.44 9.66
CA ILE A 27 -12.19 -33.24 9.87
C ILE A 27 -12.02 -32.61 8.47
N LEU A 28 -12.87 -31.65 8.15
CA LEU A 28 -12.63 -30.81 6.99
C LEU A 28 -11.36 -29.99 7.21
N PRO A 29 -10.53 -29.82 6.20
CA PRO A 29 -9.39 -28.93 6.31
C PRO A 29 -9.86 -27.55 6.78
N ASP A 30 -9.03 -26.87 7.57
CA ASP A 30 -9.30 -25.51 8.04
C ASP A 30 -9.77 -24.62 6.89
N ILE A 31 -10.67 -23.66 7.18
CA ILE A 31 -11.17 -22.73 6.14
C ILE A 31 -9.97 -22.09 5.45
N GLU A 32 -9.63 -22.65 4.32
CA GLU A 32 -8.69 -22.06 3.41
C GLU A 32 -9.45 -21.13 2.46
N ILE A 33 -9.87 -19.96 2.99
CA ILE A 33 -9.97 -18.77 2.14
C ILE A 33 -8.57 -18.45 1.61
N GLN A 34 -7.59 -19.10 2.23
CA GLN A 34 -6.18 -19.12 1.89
C GLN A 34 -5.72 -20.57 2.01
N SER A 35 -5.36 -21.22 0.89
CA SER A 35 -4.59 -22.47 0.95
C SER A 35 -3.38 -22.27 1.86
N SER A 36 -2.93 -23.31 2.52
CA SER A 36 -1.73 -23.26 3.34
C SER A 36 -0.61 -22.59 2.54
N ILE A 37 -0.13 -21.47 3.03
CA ILE A 37 0.80 -20.59 2.32
C ILE A 37 2.03 -21.35 1.82
N GLY A 38 2.46 -22.40 2.57
CA GLY A 38 3.55 -23.27 2.17
C GLY A 38 3.30 -24.07 0.88
N ASP A 39 2.06 -24.46 0.61
CA ASP A 39 1.72 -25.24 -0.59
C ASP A 39 1.41 -24.31 -1.77
N ARG A 40 0.85 -23.13 -1.54
CA ARG A 40 0.62 -22.15 -2.60
C ARG A 40 1.89 -21.57 -3.18
N THR A 41 2.87 -21.24 -2.37
CA THR A 41 4.16 -20.74 -2.87
C THR A 41 4.89 -21.80 -3.72
N ARG A 42 4.61 -23.08 -3.51
CA ARG A 42 5.16 -24.18 -4.33
C ARG A 42 4.45 -24.32 -5.69
N LEU A 43 3.18 -23.95 -5.78
CA LEU A 43 2.35 -24.17 -6.98
C LEU A 43 2.09 -22.89 -7.78
N THR A 44 2.32 -21.72 -7.19
CA THR A 44 2.10 -20.46 -7.90
C THR A 44 3.23 -20.25 -8.92
N PRO A 45 2.93 -20.17 -10.20
CA PRO A 45 3.94 -19.85 -11.21
C PRO A 45 4.30 -18.37 -11.08
N GLY A 46 5.50 -18.09 -10.62
CA GLY A 46 5.98 -16.73 -10.40
C GLY A 46 6.56 -16.50 -9.02
N SER A 47 7.28 -15.39 -8.86
CA SER A 47 7.86 -15.00 -7.57
C SER A 47 6.76 -14.60 -6.59
N THR A 48 6.61 -15.38 -5.55
CA THR A 48 5.70 -15.12 -4.44
C THR A 48 6.48 -15.13 -3.14
N ASN A 49 6.43 -14.03 -2.41
CA ASN A 49 7.11 -13.88 -1.13
C ASN A 49 6.09 -13.76 -0.01
N TYR A 50 6.39 -14.40 1.11
CA TYR A 50 5.57 -14.36 2.30
C TYR A 50 6.39 -13.95 3.53
N VAL A 51 5.89 -12.96 4.25
CA VAL A 51 6.40 -12.53 5.55
C VAL A 51 5.41 -12.98 6.61
N GLY A 52 5.75 -14.06 7.29
CA GLY A 52 4.91 -14.61 8.36
C GLY A 52 5.03 -13.85 9.67
N ARG A 53 4.08 -14.11 10.58
CA ARG A 53 4.02 -13.44 11.87
C ARG A 53 5.29 -13.59 12.70
N ASP A 54 5.92 -14.78 12.69
CA ASP A 54 7.17 -15.04 13.43
C ASP A 54 8.31 -14.09 13.02
N LEU A 55 8.40 -13.77 11.72
CA LEU A 55 9.38 -12.81 11.23
C LEU A 55 8.96 -11.38 11.59
N MET A 56 7.69 -11.04 11.47
CA MET A 56 7.17 -9.72 11.88
C MET A 56 7.40 -9.47 13.37
N ASP A 57 7.19 -10.48 14.23
CA ASP A 57 7.46 -10.38 15.66
C ASP A 57 8.96 -10.19 15.96
N LYS A 58 9.83 -10.82 15.17
CA LYS A 58 11.28 -10.57 15.24
C LYS A 58 11.66 -9.19 14.73
N LEU A 59 10.87 -8.55 13.89
CA LEU A 59 11.07 -7.22 13.32
C LEU A 59 10.20 -6.14 13.99
N ARG A 60 9.61 -6.39 15.15
CA ARG A 60 8.74 -5.45 15.84
C ARG A 60 9.42 -4.11 16.14
N GLY A 61 8.67 -3.00 15.97
CA GLY A 61 9.14 -1.62 16.02
C GLY A 61 9.60 -1.05 14.68
N LEU A 62 9.64 -1.87 13.62
CA LEU A 62 9.63 -1.38 12.24
C LEU A 62 8.19 -1.11 11.80
N THR A 63 8.01 -0.14 10.93
CA THR A 63 6.72 0.08 10.28
C THR A 63 6.43 -1.01 9.26
N VAL A 64 5.17 -1.19 8.88
CA VAL A 64 4.77 -2.13 7.81
C VAL A 64 5.55 -1.86 6.52
N GLY A 65 5.79 -0.60 6.18
CA GLY A 65 6.59 -0.21 5.01
C GLY A 65 8.03 -0.71 5.08
N GLU A 66 8.67 -0.59 6.24
CA GLU A 66 10.04 -1.09 6.43
C GLU A 66 10.12 -2.62 6.37
N ILE A 67 9.10 -3.31 6.88
CA ILE A 67 9.01 -4.79 6.80
C ILE A 67 8.85 -5.24 5.34
N ILE A 68 7.96 -4.61 4.57
CA ILE A 68 7.73 -4.93 3.15
C ILE A 68 8.98 -4.64 2.30
N GLU A 69 9.76 -3.64 2.65
CA GLU A 69 11.04 -3.36 1.98
C GLU A 69 12.05 -4.52 2.11
N GLY A 70 11.86 -5.42 3.05
CA GLY A 70 12.62 -6.67 3.13
C GLY A 70 12.36 -7.64 1.99
N ILE A 71 11.35 -7.40 1.15
CA ILE A 71 11.05 -8.23 -0.02
C ILE A 71 11.80 -7.67 -1.24
N PRO A 72 12.56 -8.50 -1.99
CA PRO A 72 13.28 -8.04 -3.17
C PRO A 72 12.34 -7.42 -4.21
N GLY A 73 12.76 -6.34 -4.84
CA GLY A 73 12.00 -5.64 -5.87
C GLY A 73 10.82 -4.78 -5.37
N VAL A 74 10.55 -4.75 -4.08
CA VAL A 74 9.50 -3.91 -3.48
C VAL A 74 10.12 -2.63 -2.92
N ILE A 75 9.51 -1.49 -3.19
CA ILE A 75 9.88 -0.16 -2.66
C ILE A 75 8.71 0.34 -1.82
N SER A 76 8.99 0.89 -0.65
CA SER A 76 8.05 1.64 0.17
C SER A 76 8.58 3.06 0.37
N GLU A 77 7.79 4.07 0.04
CA GLU A 77 8.08 5.46 0.36
C GLU A 77 7.12 5.92 1.45
N MET A 78 7.68 6.41 2.54
CA MET A 78 6.92 6.81 3.71
C MET A 78 6.75 8.32 3.72
N ASP A 79 5.52 8.79 3.51
CA ASP A 79 5.21 10.22 3.56
C ASP A 79 4.92 10.71 4.99
N ASP A 80 4.48 9.82 5.88
CA ASP A 80 3.98 10.13 7.21
C ASP A 80 4.81 9.51 8.37
N GLY A 81 5.86 8.77 8.04
CA GLY A 81 6.73 8.13 9.02
C GLY A 81 6.15 6.89 9.73
N ASP A 82 4.86 6.58 9.55
CA ASP A 82 4.18 5.44 10.19
C ASP A 82 3.55 4.47 9.16
N THR A 83 3.76 4.71 7.89
CA THR A 83 3.25 3.92 6.74
C THR A 83 1.70 3.89 6.65
N ARG A 84 1.01 4.88 7.20
CA ARG A 84 -0.45 4.99 7.03
C ARG A 84 -0.83 5.34 5.59
N LYS A 85 -0.03 6.19 4.96
CA LYS A 85 -0.19 6.60 3.56
C LYS A 85 0.80 5.82 2.71
N ALA A 86 0.39 4.60 2.33
CA ALA A 86 1.25 3.68 1.61
C ALA A 86 1.59 4.16 0.20
N ASN A 87 2.88 4.15 -0.08
CA ASN A 87 3.45 4.36 -1.39
C ASN A 87 4.30 3.15 -1.74
N PHE A 88 3.66 2.07 -2.20
CA PHE A 88 4.33 0.84 -2.58
C PHE A 88 4.53 0.75 -4.09
N GLY A 89 5.73 0.37 -4.51
CA GLY A 89 6.08 0.03 -5.88
C GLY A 89 6.73 -1.35 -5.94
N ILE A 90 6.49 -2.08 -7.04
CA ILE A 90 7.09 -3.39 -7.31
C ILE A 90 7.77 -3.32 -8.67
N ARG A 91 9.02 -3.83 -8.80
CA ARG A 91 9.74 -4.02 -10.08
C ARG A 91 9.71 -2.80 -11.02
N GLY A 92 9.97 -1.62 -10.48
CA GLY A 92 10.00 -0.38 -11.26
C GLY A 92 8.66 0.33 -11.41
N ALA A 93 7.61 -0.10 -10.71
CA ALA A 93 6.40 0.69 -10.56
C ALA A 93 6.70 1.97 -9.79
N HIS A 94 6.14 3.08 -10.26
CA HIS A 94 6.11 4.30 -9.47
C HIS A 94 5.33 4.06 -8.16
N SER A 95 5.97 4.30 -7.02
CA SER A 95 5.44 3.96 -5.69
C SER A 95 4.26 4.82 -5.26
N ARG A 96 4.21 6.09 -5.68
CA ARG A 96 3.24 7.07 -5.17
C ARG A 96 1.80 6.57 -5.22
N ARG A 97 1.18 6.47 -4.04
CA ARG A 97 -0.21 6.04 -3.80
C ARG A 97 -0.50 4.61 -4.29
N SER A 98 0.53 3.79 -4.49
CA SER A 98 0.43 2.37 -4.89
C SER A 98 -0.44 2.10 -6.13
N ARG A 99 -0.49 3.02 -7.10
CA ARG A 99 -1.48 3.03 -8.18
C ARG A 99 -1.29 1.99 -9.29
N LYS A 100 -0.16 1.29 -9.32
CA LYS A 100 0.14 0.28 -10.36
C LYS A 100 0.20 -1.14 -9.83
N ILE A 101 -0.17 -1.29 -8.57
CA ILE A 101 -0.27 -2.57 -7.87
C ILE A 101 -1.61 -2.68 -7.18
N SER A 102 -2.11 -3.89 -7.04
CA SER A 102 -3.26 -4.14 -6.18
C SER A 102 -2.80 -4.32 -4.74
N VAL A 103 -3.45 -3.61 -3.83
CA VAL A 103 -3.23 -3.76 -2.39
C VAL A 103 -4.50 -4.32 -1.78
N TYR A 104 -4.38 -5.43 -1.06
CA TYR A 104 -5.50 -6.17 -0.50
C TYR A 104 -5.32 -6.39 1.02
N GLU A 105 -6.43 -6.65 1.66
CA GLU A 105 -6.52 -7.26 2.98
C GLU A 105 -7.47 -8.44 2.90
N ASP A 106 -6.97 -9.65 3.19
CA ASP A 106 -7.69 -10.91 2.97
C ASP A 106 -8.37 -10.96 1.58
N TYR A 107 -7.65 -10.52 0.54
CA TYR A 107 -8.09 -10.39 -0.87
C TYR A 107 -9.26 -9.41 -1.12
N ASN A 108 -9.62 -8.56 -0.15
CA ASN A 108 -10.51 -7.42 -0.36
C ASN A 108 -9.71 -6.15 -0.64
N PRO A 109 -10.07 -5.32 -1.63
CA PRO A 109 -9.29 -4.14 -2.00
C PRO A 109 -9.06 -3.19 -0.83
N LEU A 110 -7.81 -2.74 -0.65
CA LEU A 110 -7.41 -1.60 0.18
C LEU A 110 -7.28 -0.32 -0.65
N ASN A 111 -7.04 -0.44 -1.95
CA ASN A 111 -7.18 0.69 -2.87
C ASN A 111 -8.62 1.20 -2.78
N PHE A 112 -8.83 2.48 -2.51
CA PHE A 112 -10.16 3.02 -2.20
C PHE A 112 -11.16 2.89 -3.33
N ALA A 113 -10.71 3.04 -4.58
CA ALA A 113 -11.50 2.84 -5.77
C ALA A 113 -10.57 2.34 -6.90
N PRO A 114 -10.41 1.02 -7.05
CA PRO A 114 -9.44 0.39 -7.93
C PRO A 114 -9.50 0.83 -9.39
N TYR A 115 -10.67 1.17 -9.93
CA TYR A 115 -10.83 1.59 -11.33
C TYR A 115 -10.71 3.10 -11.53
N THR A 116 -10.92 3.91 -10.49
CA THR A 116 -10.99 5.37 -10.63
C THR A 116 -9.91 6.12 -9.85
N ASP A 117 -9.79 5.92 -8.56
CA ASP A 117 -8.74 6.50 -7.70
C ASP A 117 -8.12 5.42 -6.81
N PRO A 118 -7.23 4.58 -7.35
CA PRO A 118 -6.64 3.44 -6.63
C PRO A 118 -5.68 3.86 -5.52
N THR A 119 -5.96 4.97 -4.88
CA THR A 119 -5.15 5.51 -3.78
C THR A 119 -5.23 4.61 -2.56
N THR A 120 -4.10 4.30 -1.94
CA THR A 120 -4.02 3.56 -0.69
C THR A 120 -3.53 4.51 0.41
N HIS A 121 -4.46 5.05 1.22
CA HIS A 121 -4.16 5.89 2.38
C HIS A 121 -4.48 5.19 3.70
N TYR A 122 -4.64 3.91 3.67
CA TYR A 122 -4.87 3.06 4.83
C TYR A 122 -4.10 1.76 4.67
N ILE A 123 -3.37 1.39 5.72
CA ILE A 123 -2.73 0.08 5.86
C ILE A 123 -3.13 -0.47 7.23
N PRO A 124 -3.47 -1.77 7.34
CA PRO A 124 -3.74 -2.40 8.62
C PRO A 124 -2.56 -2.22 9.58
N PRO A 125 -2.80 -1.99 10.89
CA PRO A 125 -1.73 -1.97 11.88
C PRO A 125 -0.96 -3.30 11.91
N ASP A 126 0.36 -3.25 12.10
CA ASP A 126 1.21 -4.45 12.09
C ASP A 126 0.82 -5.47 13.17
N GLU A 127 0.30 -5.02 14.31
CA GLU A 127 -0.17 -5.88 15.39
C GLU A 127 -1.36 -6.76 14.98
N ARG A 128 -2.19 -6.26 14.04
CA ARG A 128 -3.36 -6.96 13.52
C ARG A 128 -3.03 -7.95 12.41
N ILE A 129 -1.93 -7.72 11.70
CA ILE A 129 -1.52 -8.52 10.55
C ILE A 129 -0.95 -9.87 11.01
N GLY A 130 -1.48 -10.97 10.47
CA GLY A 130 -0.97 -12.34 10.65
C GLY A 130 0.14 -12.70 9.68
N GLY A 131 0.20 -12.02 8.52
CA GLY A 131 1.23 -12.18 7.50
C GLY A 131 1.04 -11.22 6.33
N ILE A 132 2.07 -11.11 5.51
CA ILE A 132 2.08 -10.28 4.29
C ILE A 132 2.49 -11.17 3.12
N GLU A 133 1.67 -11.20 2.09
CA GLU A 133 1.93 -11.91 0.85
C GLU A 133 2.21 -10.88 -0.27
N VAL A 134 3.26 -11.11 -1.05
CA VAL A 134 3.57 -10.30 -2.23
C VAL A 134 3.70 -11.22 -3.43
N ILE A 135 2.80 -11.07 -4.39
CA ILE A 135 2.76 -11.84 -5.63
C ILE A 135 3.30 -10.96 -6.76
N LYS A 136 4.35 -11.42 -7.39
CA LYS A 136 4.96 -10.80 -8.57
C LYS A 136 4.90 -11.82 -9.70
N GLY A 137 4.69 -11.40 -10.92
CA GLY A 137 4.67 -12.35 -12.03
C GLY A 137 3.30 -12.94 -12.36
N SER A 138 3.27 -14.14 -12.92
CA SER A 138 2.07 -14.74 -13.54
C SER A 138 0.96 -15.14 -12.58
N GLY A 139 1.25 -15.33 -11.30
CA GLY A 139 0.25 -15.70 -10.28
C GLY A 139 -0.84 -14.66 -9.99
N GLN A 140 -0.81 -13.51 -10.65
CA GLN A 140 -1.78 -12.43 -10.43
C GLN A 140 -2.98 -12.41 -11.40
N LEU A 141 -3.11 -13.36 -12.34
CA LEU A 141 -4.22 -13.39 -13.33
C LEU A 141 -5.61 -13.46 -12.70
N THR A 142 -5.73 -14.12 -11.56
CA THR A 142 -7.01 -14.23 -10.84
C THR A 142 -7.38 -12.98 -10.04
N HIS A 143 -6.57 -11.91 -10.10
CA HIS A 143 -6.73 -10.68 -9.36
C HIS A 143 -6.79 -9.46 -10.30
N GLY A 144 -7.32 -8.34 -9.85
CA GLY A 144 -7.40 -7.12 -10.66
C GLY A 144 -8.21 -6.02 -9.97
N PRO A 145 -8.22 -4.81 -10.57
CA PRO A 145 -7.70 -4.44 -11.91
C PRO A 145 -6.25 -3.92 -11.94
N GLN A 146 -5.66 -3.52 -10.82
CA GLN A 146 -4.35 -2.87 -10.75
C GLN A 146 -3.20 -3.90 -10.75
N THR A 147 -3.06 -4.69 -11.81
CA THR A 147 -2.15 -5.85 -11.87
C THR A 147 -0.91 -5.63 -12.74
N MET A 148 -0.46 -4.38 -12.94
CA MET A 148 0.68 -4.11 -13.82
C MET A 148 1.99 -4.70 -13.30
N HIS A 149 2.22 -4.62 -11.99
CA HIS A 149 3.51 -4.97 -11.40
C HIS A 149 3.43 -6.01 -10.29
N GLY A 150 2.25 -6.24 -9.72
CA GLY A 150 2.08 -7.21 -8.64
C GLY A 150 0.96 -6.88 -7.66
N ILE A 151 0.96 -7.65 -6.59
CA ILE A 151 -0.05 -7.62 -5.55
C ILE A 151 0.64 -7.62 -4.20
N ILE A 152 0.13 -6.82 -3.26
CA ILE A 152 0.45 -6.91 -1.83
C ILE A 152 -0.83 -7.26 -1.11
N ASN A 153 -0.84 -8.35 -0.34
CA ASN A 153 -2.01 -8.80 0.40
C ASN A 153 -1.67 -8.95 1.88
N PHE A 154 -2.34 -8.19 2.72
CA PHE A 154 -2.24 -8.27 4.16
C PHE A 154 -3.21 -9.32 4.67
N LEU A 155 -2.71 -10.29 5.41
CA LEU A 155 -3.48 -11.39 5.96
C LEU A 155 -3.74 -11.15 7.43
N ASN A 156 -5.00 -11.13 7.85
CA ASN A 156 -5.35 -10.95 9.25
C ASN A 156 -5.09 -12.20 10.07
N HIS A 157 -4.91 -12.04 11.37
CA HIS A 157 -4.94 -13.16 12.29
C HIS A 157 -6.27 -13.90 12.19
N ARG A 158 -6.22 -15.24 12.22
CA ARG A 158 -7.42 -16.06 12.32
C ARG A 158 -7.90 -16.18 13.77
N PRO A 159 -9.22 -16.28 14.00
CA PRO A 159 -9.76 -16.50 15.33
C PRO A 159 -9.24 -17.80 15.94
N PRO A 160 -8.73 -17.80 17.18
CA PRO A 160 -8.22 -19.00 17.82
C PRO A 160 -9.37 -19.90 18.30
N LYS A 161 -9.30 -21.21 18.04
CA LYS A 161 -10.29 -22.19 18.53
C LYS A 161 -10.29 -22.28 20.06
N LYS A 162 -9.14 -22.25 20.71
CA LYS A 162 -9.02 -22.13 22.17
C LYS A 162 -8.97 -20.66 22.56
N GLY A 163 -9.60 -20.26 23.65
CA GLY A 163 -9.53 -18.90 24.15
C GLY A 163 -8.08 -18.45 24.27
N ALA A 164 -7.75 -17.37 23.58
CA ALA A 164 -6.41 -16.78 23.59
C ALA A 164 -6.50 -15.28 23.35
N GLY A 165 -5.65 -14.56 24.05
CA GLY A 165 -5.55 -13.11 23.89
C GLY A 165 -4.10 -12.62 23.92
N LYS A 166 -3.92 -11.39 23.45
CA LYS A 166 -2.64 -10.70 23.47
C LYS A 166 -2.88 -9.21 23.74
N ILE A 167 -2.09 -8.64 24.63
CA ILE A 167 -1.99 -7.20 24.82
C ILE A 167 -0.58 -6.78 24.44
N ILE A 168 -0.47 -5.73 23.64
CA ILE A 168 0.79 -5.09 23.28
C ILE A 168 0.73 -3.65 23.74
N THR A 169 1.73 -3.22 24.50
CA THR A 169 1.89 -1.83 24.90
C THR A 169 3.33 -1.41 24.63
N SER A 170 3.48 -0.34 23.87
CA SER A 170 4.77 0.18 23.44
C SER A 170 4.88 1.67 23.71
N PHE A 171 6.03 2.07 24.23
CA PHE A 171 6.38 3.47 24.46
C PHE A 171 7.74 3.75 23.85
N GLY A 172 7.86 4.89 23.22
CA GLY A 172 9.09 5.29 22.58
C GLY A 172 9.26 6.79 22.52
N GLU A 173 10.43 7.18 22.08
CA GLU A 173 10.84 8.56 21.86
C GLU A 173 11.59 8.63 20.53
N SER A 174 11.32 9.65 19.74
CA SER A 174 12.10 10.04 18.58
C SER A 174 12.68 11.43 18.78
N ASN A 175 13.55 11.90 17.88
CA ASN A 175 14.05 13.27 17.90
C ASN A 175 12.92 14.31 17.90
N ILE A 176 11.73 13.95 17.40
CA ILE A 176 10.58 14.84 17.26
C ILE A 176 9.64 14.76 18.46
N GLY A 177 9.57 13.64 19.15
CA GLY A 177 8.74 13.45 20.32
C GLY A 177 8.24 12.03 20.55
N PRO A 178 7.29 11.87 21.47
CA PRO A 178 6.87 10.55 21.94
C PRO A 178 6.12 9.72 20.89
N ARG A 179 6.22 8.41 21.07
CA ARG A 179 5.49 7.41 20.28
C ARG A 179 4.83 6.42 21.23
N GLN A 180 3.54 6.15 21.01
CA GLN A 180 2.74 5.27 21.86
C GLN A 180 1.88 4.37 20.99
N GLN A 181 1.90 3.06 21.30
CA GLN A 181 1.12 2.07 20.57
C GLN A 181 0.47 1.11 21.56
N TYR A 182 -0.80 0.85 21.35
CA TYR A 182 -1.61 -0.05 22.18
C TYR A 182 -2.37 -1.00 21.30
N HIS A 183 -2.32 -2.28 21.61
CA HIS A 183 -3.12 -3.30 20.92
C HIS A 183 -3.66 -4.31 21.92
N ILE A 184 -4.92 -4.70 21.74
CA ILE A 184 -5.53 -5.82 22.42
C ILE A 184 -6.23 -6.71 21.40
N ARG A 185 -6.04 -7.99 21.56
CA ARG A 185 -6.72 -9.04 20.79
C ARG A 185 -7.21 -10.14 21.72
N TYR A 186 -8.44 -10.58 21.50
CA TYR A 186 -8.98 -11.76 22.16
C TYR A 186 -9.93 -12.50 21.23
N GLY A 187 -9.82 -13.82 21.21
CA GLY A 187 -10.72 -14.67 20.45
C GLY A 187 -10.92 -16.04 21.10
N ARG A 188 -12.00 -16.69 20.74
CA ARG A 188 -12.36 -18.05 21.17
C ARG A 188 -13.45 -18.65 20.31
N ASP A 189 -13.64 -19.93 20.45
CA ASP A 189 -14.81 -20.65 19.94
C ASP A 189 -16.04 -20.41 20.84
N PHE A 190 -17.18 -20.09 20.23
CA PHE A 190 -18.50 -19.92 20.83
C PHE A 190 -19.47 -21.03 20.41
N GLY A 191 -18.95 -22.20 20.05
CA GLY A 191 -19.73 -23.36 19.63
C GLY A 191 -20.49 -23.11 18.32
N LYS A 192 -21.82 -23.30 18.33
CA LYS A 192 -22.63 -23.10 17.10
C LYS A 192 -22.59 -21.69 16.51
N LEU A 193 -22.14 -20.70 17.26
CA LEU A 193 -21.97 -19.34 16.76
C LEU A 193 -20.61 -19.16 16.03
N GLY A 194 -19.78 -20.21 16.02
CA GLY A 194 -18.46 -20.18 15.38
C GLY A 194 -17.37 -19.58 16.26
N THR A 195 -16.20 -19.43 15.68
CA THR A 195 -15.01 -18.89 16.33
C THR A 195 -14.88 -17.41 16.00
N TRP A 196 -14.78 -16.56 17.01
CA TRP A 196 -14.73 -15.11 16.84
C TRP A 196 -13.51 -14.49 17.53
N GLN A 197 -13.04 -13.38 16.96
CA GLN A 197 -11.94 -12.59 17.51
C GLN A 197 -12.21 -11.10 17.34
N GLY A 198 -12.00 -10.36 18.42
CA GLY A 198 -12.01 -8.89 18.41
C GLY A 198 -10.62 -8.33 18.63
N MET A 199 -10.32 -7.22 17.97
CA MET A 199 -9.05 -6.49 18.11
C MET A 199 -9.31 -4.99 18.20
N PHE A 200 -8.48 -4.32 18.97
CA PHE A 200 -8.41 -2.86 19.01
C PHE A 200 -6.93 -2.45 18.97
N THR A 201 -6.63 -1.48 18.14
CA THR A 201 -5.28 -0.88 18.04
C THR A 201 -5.39 0.63 18.08
N ARG A 202 -4.52 1.29 18.85
CA ARG A 202 -4.34 2.73 18.88
C ARG A 202 -2.87 3.08 18.70
N HIS A 203 -2.58 4.00 17.79
CA HIS A 203 -1.29 4.66 17.69
C HIS A 203 -1.46 6.15 17.92
N ASP A 204 -0.53 6.73 18.69
CA ASP A 204 -0.33 8.16 18.88
C ASP A 204 1.18 8.42 18.77
N ASN A 205 1.60 8.75 17.57
CA ASN A 205 3.01 8.87 17.22
C ASN A 205 3.32 10.27 16.70
N ARG A 206 4.51 10.77 17.01
CA ARG A 206 5.06 11.93 16.32
C ARG A 206 5.70 11.46 15.02
N GLY A 207 5.47 12.24 13.96
CA GLY A 207 5.95 11.94 12.61
C GLY A 207 7.43 12.29 12.41
N PRO A 208 7.94 12.26 11.18
CA PRO A 208 9.35 12.52 10.88
C PRO A 208 9.76 13.97 11.07
N VAL A 209 8.81 14.91 11.13
CA VAL A 209 9.05 16.34 11.34
C VAL A 209 8.20 16.92 12.46
N LYS A 210 8.65 18.03 13.03
CA LYS A 210 7.92 18.77 14.07
C LYS A 210 6.56 19.22 13.52
N GLY A 211 5.49 19.00 14.30
CA GLY A 211 4.13 19.30 13.93
C GLY A 211 3.35 18.14 13.30
N ASP A 212 4.01 17.08 12.85
CA ASP A 212 3.30 15.88 12.40
C ASP A 212 2.88 15.02 13.60
N ILE A 213 1.59 14.74 13.70
CA ILE A 213 0.96 13.87 14.71
C ILE A 213 0.15 12.83 13.96
N ILE A 214 0.45 11.56 14.18
CA ILE A 214 -0.30 10.45 13.63
C ILE A 214 -1.13 9.83 14.76
N ASP A 215 -2.43 10.08 14.75
CA ASP A 215 -3.37 9.56 15.75
C ASP A 215 -4.48 8.76 15.04
N TYR A 216 -4.57 7.48 15.37
CA TYR A 216 -5.66 6.66 14.86
C TYR A 216 -6.08 5.54 15.81
N ASN A 217 -7.32 5.10 15.63
CA ASN A 217 -7.92 3.97 16.29
C ASN A 217 -8.44 2.98 15.24
N ASP A 218 -8.11 1.70 15.39
CA ASP A 218 -8.54 0.62 14.52
C ASP A 218 -9.30 -0.44 15.34
N TYR A 219 -10.55 -0.70 14.95
CA TYR A 219 -11.45 -1.69 15.56
C TYR A 219 -11.72 -2.78 14.54
N PHE A 220 -11.43 -4.01 14.90
CA PHE A 220 -11.55 -5.14 14.00
C PHE A 220 -12.25 -6.32 14.67
N LEU A 221 -13.18 -6.93 13.95
CA LEU A 221 -13.87 -8.14 14.35
C LEU A 221 -13.88 -9.11 13.18
N ASN A 222 -13.44 -10.33 13.40
CA ASN A 222 -13.59 -11.40 12.43
C ASN A 222 -14.10 -12.69 13.10
N GLY A 223 -14.81 -13.52 12.31
CA GLY A 223 -15.38 -14.77 12.77
C GLY A 223 -15.48 -15.80 11.66
N ASP A 224 -15.31 -17.06 12.03
CA ASP A 224 -15.42 -18.22 11.17
C ASP A 224 -16.55 -19.11 11.69
N ILE A 225 -17.58 -19.36 10.87
CA ILE A 225 -18.80 -20.09 11.21
C ILE A 225 -18.90 -21.31 10.29
N GLU A 226 -19.01 -22.48 10.86
CA GLU A 226 -19.33 -23.72 10.15
C GLU A 226 -20.86 -23.80 10.01
N LEU A 227 -21.39 -23.50 8.81
CA LEU A 227 -22.83 -23.54 8.54
C LEU A 227 -23.34 -24.97 8.42
N THR A 228 -22.56 -25.82 7.77
CA THR A 228 -22.78 -27.27 7.62
C THR A 228 -21.42 -27.95 7.56
N SER A 229 -21.40 -29.28 7.47
CA SER A 229 -20.16 -30.07 7.30
C SER A 229 -19.37 -29.70 6.04
N ASN A 230 -20.00 -29.09 5.03
CA ASN A 230 -19.38 -28.73 3.77
C ASN A 230 -19.54 -27.24 3.41
N GLN A 231 -20.00 -26.40 4.35
CA GLN A 231 -20.16 -24.97 4.14
C GLN A 231 -19.61 -24.18 5.31
N LYS A 232 -18.82 -23.17 5.00
CA LYS A 232 -18.22 -22.26 5.96
C LYS A 232 -18.44 -20.81 5.55
N LEU A 233 -18.61 -19.94 6.55
CA LEU A 233 -18.75 -18.49 6.36
C LEU A 233 -17.73 -17.77 7.21
N ALA A 234 -16.90 -16.95 6.59
CA ALA A 234 -16.04 -16.00 7.28
C ALA A 234 -16.65 -14.60 7.18
N ILE A 235 -16.66 -13.89 8.30
CA ILE A 235 -17.18 -12.53 8.41
C ILE A 235 -16.07 -11.62 8.92
N THR A 236 -15.92 -10.46 8.29
CA THR A 236 -14.97 -9.43 8.72
C THR A 236 -15.68 -8.08 8.83
N LEU A 237 -15.44 -7.38 9.93
CA LEU A 237 -15.88 -6.00 10.16
C LEU A 237 -14.68 -5.18 10.63
N ASN A 238 -14.44 -4.04 10.00
CA ASN A 238 -13.39 -3.11 10.40
C ASN A 238 -13.95 -1.68 10.44
N TYR A 239 -13.62 -0.95 11.48
CA TYR A 239 -13.78 0.49 11.57
C TYR A 239 -12.45 1.12 11.95
N ASN A 240 -11.99 2.07 11.16
CA ASN A 240 -10.80 2.85 11.45
C ASN A 240 -11.16 4.33 11.47
N HIS A 241 -10.67 5.03 12.49
CA HIS A 241 -10.76 6.48 12.62
C HIS A 241 -9.38 7.07 12.78
N GLU A 242 -9.02 8.01 11.92
CA GLU A 242 -7.76 8.76 11.95
C GLU A 242 -8.07 10.25 12.08
N ASP A 243 -7.44 10.92 13.05
CA ASP A 243 -7.45 12.38 13.22
C ASP A 243 -6.00 12.84 13.45
N SER A 244 -5.30 13.07 12.35
CA SER A 244 -3.87 13.34 12.32
C SER A 244 -3.60 14.80 11.94
N GLU A 245 -2.62 15.41 12.59
CA GLU A 245 -1.99 16.64 12.12
C GLU A 245 -0.85 16.24 11.19
N TYR A 246 -1.02 16.50 9.90
CA TYR A 246 -0.10 16.00 8.90
C TYR A 246 0.00 16.92 7.71
N ALA A 247 1.18 17.50 7.54
CA ALA A 247 1.50 18.29 6.38
C ALA A 247 1.72 17.38 5.15
N GLU A 248 0.79 17.33 4.19
CA GLU A 248 1.07 16.70 2.89
C GLU A 248 2.17 17.48 2.14
N GLY A 249 2.28 18.80 2.41
CA GLY A 249 3.30 19.65 1.83
C GLY A 249 4.69 19.30 2.35
N GLY A 250 5.64 19.12 1.43
CA GLY A 250 7.06 19.08 1.74
C GLY A 250 7.66 20.48 1.84
N TYR A 251 8.96 20.57 1.89
CA TYR A 251 9.69 21.82 1.90
C TYR A 251 10.72 21.91 0.76
N GLY A 252 11.15 23.13 0.47
CA GLY A 252 12.18 23.38 -0.50
C GLY A 252 13.56 22.97 0.00
N LEU A 253 14.53 22.91 -0.93
CA LEU A 253 15.88 22.46 -0.64
C LEU A 253 16.57 23.29 0.45
N SER A 254 16.41 24.61 0.43
CA SER A 254 17.06 25.50 1.42
C SER A 254 16.58 25.24 2.85
N GLN A 255 15.29 24.96 3.02
CA GLN A 255 14.73 24.61 4.34
C GLN A 255 15.17 23.23 4.79
N TYR A 256 15.15 22.23 3.88
CA TYR A 256 15.65 20.90 4.18
C TYR A 256 17.10 20.91 4.66
N ILE A 257 17.96 21.72 4.01
CA ILE A 257 19.38 21.87 4.40
C ILE A 257 19.51 22.59 5.76
N ALA A 258 18.66 23.57 6.02
CA ALA A 258 18.73 24.36 7.26
C ALA A 258 18.30 23.57 8.49
N ASP A 259 17.20 22.82 8.40
CA ASP A 259 16.69 21.96 9.49
C ASP A 259 15.72 20.91 8.91
N PRO A 260 16.19 19.70 8.60
CA PRO A 260 15.37 18.65 8.00
C PRO A 260 14.27 18.12 8.92
N GLU A 261 14.34 18.35 10.23
CA GLU A 261 13.37 17.91 11.21
C GLU A 261 12.33 18.98 11.57
N MET A 262 12.60 20.24 11.25
CA MET A 262 11.69 21.34 11.60
C MET A 262 10.33 21.22 10.90
N GLY A 263 10.30 20.63 9.71
CA GLY A 263 9.12 20.66 8.88
C GLY A 263 8.79 22.07 8.36
N ASN A 264 7.65 22.21 7.73
CA ASN A 264 7.18 23.51 7.31
C ASN A 264 6.25 24.10 8.38
N LYS A 265 6.74 25.06 9.17
CA LYS A 265 6.00 25.70 10.29
C LYS A 265 4.60 26.20 9.94
N ARG A 266 4.33 26.48 8.67
CA ARG A 266 3.04 26.92 8.19
C ARG A 266 2.03 25.82 8.02
N LEU A 267 2.51 24.59 7.87
CA LEU A 267 1.71 23.40 7.64
C LEU A 267 1.41 22.65 8.95
N PHE A 268 1.81 23.19 10.10
CA PHE A 268 1.53 22.58 11.40
C PHE A 268 0.04 22.47 11.73
N ASP A 269 -0.79 23.31 11.08
CA ASP A 269 -2.25 23.26 11.22
C ASP A 269 -2.92 22.43 10.12
N ASP A 270 -2.17 21.82 9.21
CA ASP A 270 -2.73 20.91 8.22
C ASP A 270 -3.28 19.67 8.93
N THR A 271 -4.50 19.26 8.63
CA THR A 271 -5.10 18.07 9.23
C THR A 271 -5.54 17.07 8.19
N PHE A 272 -5.54 15.82 8.62
CA PHE A 272 -6.01 14.69 7.86
C PHE A 272 -6.95 13.85 8.72
N GLU A 273 -8.22 13.87 8.37
CA GLU A 273 -9.27 13.09 9.03
C GLU A 273 -9.75 11.99 8.10
N MET A 274 -9.93 10.79 8.62
CA MET A 274 -10.40 9.66 7.83
C MET A 274 -11.22 8.69 8.67
N ASP A 275 -12.40 8.34 8.15
CA ASP A 275 -13.24 7.26 8.66
C ASP A 275 -13.34 6.17 7.60
N ILE A 276 -13.08 4.93 8.01
CA ILE A 276 -13.17 3.75 7.15
C ILE A 276 -14.11 2.74 7.80
N VAL A 277 -15.07 2.26 7.03
CA VAL A 277 -15.87 1.08 7.38
C VAL A 277 -15.66 0.04 6.29
N ARG A 278 -15.22 -1.15 6.68
CA ARG A 278 -15.03 -2.27 5.76
C ARG A 278 -15.74 -3.50 6.29
N THR A 279 -16.43 -4.20 5.41
CA THR A 279 -17.10 -5.44 5.75
C THR A 279 -16.96 -6.46 4.62
N SER A 280 -16.80 -7.73 4.97
CA SER A 280 -16.83 -8.80 3.99
C SER A 280 -17.48 -10.06 4.56
N PHE A 281 -18.09 -10.83 3.64
CA PHE A 281 -18.72 -12.12 3.88
C PHE A 281 -18.17 -13.09 2.84
N ALA A 282 -17.32 -14.01 3.27
CA ALA A 282 -16.69 -15.00 2.41
C ALA A 282 -17.27 -16.39 2.73
N HIS A 283 -18.00 -16.94 1.78
CA HIS A 283 -18.65 -18.26 1.88
C HIS A 283 -17.87 -19.26 1.06
N SER A 284 -17.47 -20.36 1.68
CA SER A 284 -16.85 -21.52 1.04
C SER A 284 -17.81 -22.70 1.05
N TYR A 285 -18.05 -23.28 -0.12
CA TYR A 285 -18.90 -24.45 -0.33
C TYR A 285 -18.12 -25.57 -1.03
N TYR A 286 -17.95 -26.68 -0.36
CA TYR A 286 -17.37 -27.90 -0.89
C TYR A 286 -18.51 -28.75 -1.47
N ALA A 287 -18.81 -28.57 -2.75
CA ALA A 287 -19.89 -29.24 -3.44
C ALA A 287 -19.66 -30.76 -3.52
N ASN A 288 -18.42 -31.16 -3.70
CA ASN A 288 -17.90 -32.53 -3.61
C ASN A 288 -16.36 -32.49 -3.47
N GLU A 289 -15.71 -33.67 -3.46
CA GLU A 289 -14.26 -33.78 -3.30
C GLU A 289 -13.44 -33.03 -4.37
N ASN A 290 -14.02 -32.81 -5.56
CA ASN A 290 -13.35 -32.21 -6.71
C ASN A 290 -13.82 -30.78 -7.02
N LEU A 291 -14.78 -30.21 -6.26
CA LEU A 291 -15.32 -28.88 -6.55
C LEU A 291 -15.52 -28.09 -5.27
N LYS A 292 -14.72 -27.02 -5.13
CA LYS A 292 -14.89 -25.98 -4.14
C LYS A 292 -15.37 -24.69 -4.81
N ILE A 293 -16.31 -24.01 -4.17
CA ILE A 293 -16.86 -22.71 -4.62
C ILE A 293 -16.67 -21.71 -3.50
N ASP A 294 -15.92 -20.64 -3.75
CA ASP A 294 -15.76 -19.54 -2.81
C ASP A 294 -16.51 -18.32 -3.35
N THR A 295 -17.42 -17.77 -2.56
CA THR A 295 -18.13 -16.52 -2.89
C THR A 295 -17.83 -15.47 -1.85
N ASN A 296 -17.33 -14.33 -2.28
CA ASN A 296 -16.98 -13.20 -1.44
C ASN A 296 -17.81 -11.97 -1.81
N ILE A 297 -18.46 -11.40 -0.81
CA ILE A 297 -19.18 -10.12 -0.91
C ILE A 297 -18.49 -9.14 0.01
N TYR A 298 -18.15 -7.96 -0.50
CA TYR A 298 -17.53 -6.92 0.33
C TYR A 298 -18.10 -5.54 0.03
N TYR A 299 -17.99 -4.70 1.05
CA TYR A 299 -18.32 -3.27 0.94
C TYR A 299 -17.33 -2.46 1.76
N ASN A 300 -16.76 -1.43 1.13
CA ASN A 300 -15.85 -0.49 1.74
C ASN A 300 -16.42 0.92 1.59
N PHE A 301 -16.51 1.63 2.69
CA PHE A 301 -16.80 3.06 2.74
C PHE A 301 -15.61 3.80 3.32
N VAL A 302 -15.19 4.87 2.65
CA VAL A 302 -14.14 5.75 3.14
C VAL A 302 -14.62 7.19 3.06
N TYR A 303 -14.65 7.88 4.17
CA TYR A 303 -14.70 9.33 4.23
C TYR A 303 -13.30 9.85 4.55
N ARG A 304 -12.81 10.77 3.75
CA ARG A 304 -11.51 11.40 3.94
C ARG A 304 -11.62 12.88 3.76
N GLN A 305 -11.13 13.63 4.74
CA GLN A 305 -11.07 15.08 4.70
C GLN A 305 -9.64 15.53 4.98
N ARG A 306 -9.19 16.52 4.26
CA ARG A 306 -7.94 17.19 4.51
C ARG A 306 -8.12 18.70 4.46
N TRP A 307 -7.61 19.33 5.48
CA TRP A 307 -7.37 20.76 5.47
C TRP A 307 -5.89 21.00 5.21
N SER A 308 -5.59 21.83 4.22
CA SER A 308 -4.23 22.22 3.90
C SER A 308 -4.16 23.70 3.58
N GLN A 309 -3.04 24.30 3.95
CA GLN A 309 -2.78 25.68 3.56
C GLN A 309 -2.66 25.78 2.04
N THR A 310 -3.27 26.82 1.44
CA THR A 310 -3.25 27.02 0.00
C THR A 310 -1.93 27.63 -0.45
N ASP A 311 -1.45 27.16 -1.61
CA ASP A 311 -0.38 27.80 -2.33
C ASP A 311 -0.92 28.89 -3.26
N ASN A 312 -0.18 29.95 -3.43
CA ASN A 312 -0.39 30.86 -4.53
C ASN A 312 0.60 30.54 -5.67
N GLU A 313 0.07 30.16 -6.83
CA GLU A 313 0.83 29.94 -8.06
C GLU A 313 0.98 31.24 -8.88
N GLU A 314 1.14 32.39 -8.26
CA GLU A 314 1.45 33.59 -9.03
C GLU A 314 2.97 33.67 -9.28
N ASN A 315 3.33 33.77 -10.54
CA ASN A 315 4.67 33.97 -11.09
C ASN A 315 5.64 32.77 -11.09
N GLY A 316 5.18 31.52 -11.00
CA GLY A 316 6.04 30.36 -11.17
C GLY A 316 7.07 30.12 -10.05
N LEU A 317 7.15 31.00 -9.08
CA LEU A 317 7.99 30.91 -7.88
C LEU A 317 7.13 30.55 -6.68
N THR A 318 6.62 29.32 -6.65
CA THR A 318 6.04 28.79 -5.41
C THR A 318 7.15 28.39 -4.47
N VAL A 319 7.74 29.37 -3.84
CA VAL A 319 8.51 29.13 -2.62
C VAL A 319 7.47 29.06 -1.51
N ARG A 320 6.95 27.88 -1.23
CA ARG A 320 6.00 27.59 -0.13
C ARG A 320 6.52 28.09 1.24
N ASN A 321 7.73 28.51 1.28
CA ASN A 321 8.57 28.50 2.46
C ASN A 321 8.80 29.84 3.12
N ASP A 322 8.58 30.97 2.42
CA ASP A 322 9.00 32.27 2.92
C ASP A 322 7.87 33.31 2.98
N ILE A 323 6.61 32.87 2.94
CA ILE A 323 5.47 33.76 2.89
C ILE A 323 4.84 33.86 4.27
N ASN A 324 4.79 35.04 4.87
CA ASN A 324 4.03 35.31 6.07
C ASN A 324 2.59 35.72 5.72
N CYS A 325 1.61 34.89 6.13
CA CYS A 325 0.21 35.30 6.09
C CYS A 325 -0.05 36.32 7.19
N THR A 326 -0.57 37.47 6.83
CA THR A 326 -1.01 38.46 7.83
C THR A 326 -2.41 38.10 8.34
N SER A 327 -2.78 38.61 9.53
CA SER A 327 -4.11 38.44 10.09
C SER A 327 -5.27 38.98 9.22
N ALA A 328 -4.95 39.68 8.14
CA ALA A 328 -5.91 40.19 7.15
C ALA A 328 -6.02 39.30 5.90
N GLY A 329 -5.47 38.10 5.89
CA GLY A 329 -5.52 37.17 4.74
C GLY A 329 -4.62 37.56 3.58
N SER A 330 -3.67 38.46 3.79
CA SER A 330 -2.68 38.85 2.79
C SER A 330 -1.36 38.16 3.01
N ARG A 331 -0.69 37.79 1.93
CA ARG A 331 0.67 37.25 1.92
C ARG A 331 1.69 38.33 1.67
N VAL A 332 2.78 38.31 2.41
CA VAL A 332 3.95 39.10 2.11
C VAL A 332 5.06 38.14 1.74
N ASP A 333 5.53 38.16 0.50
CA ASP A 333 6.67 37.37 0.07
C ASP A 333 8.00 37.94 0.59
N VAL A 334 9.11 37.22 0.34
CA VAL A 334 10.45 37.65 0.75
C VAL A 334 10.91 38.97 0.12
N SER A 335 10.23 39.42 -0.95
CA SER A 335 10.47 40.70 -1.63
C SER A 335 9.59 41.82 -1.08
N GLY A 336 8.71 41.56 -0.10
CA GLY A 336 7.79 42.54 0.49
C GLY A 336 6.54 42.76 -0.34
N VAL A 337 6.26 41.94 -1.34
CA VAL A 337 5.05 42.04 -2.16
C VAL A 337 3.88 41.39 -1.45
N THR A 338 2.77 42.14 -1.29
CA THR A 338 1.54 41.67 -0.66
C THR A 338 0.66 40.97 -1.67
N ASN A 339 0.45 39.67 -1.52
CA ASN A 339 -0.45 38.87 -2.34
C ASN A 339 -1.71 38.45 -1.57
N ALA A 340 -2.87 38.52 -2.22
CA ALA A 340 -4.19 38.48 -1.60
C ALA A 340 -4.76 37.07 -1.31
N ASN A 341 -3.96 35.98 -1.33
CA ASN A 341 -4.52 34.63 -1.32
C ASN A 341 -3.89 33.69 -0.29
N CYS A 342 -3.83 34.11 0.95
CA CYS A 342 -3.63 33.19 2.06
C CYS A 342 -4.97 32.55 2.45
N GLY A 343 -5.06 31.24 2.41
CA GLY A 343 -6.26 30.56 2.83
C GLY A 343 -6.04 29.07 3.02
N TYR A 344 -7.06 28.40 3.52
CA TYR A 344 -7.07 26.95 3.65
C TYR A 344 -7.88 26.33 2.54
N LYS A 345 -7.42 25.18 2.08
CA LYS A 345 -8.13 24.30 1.15
C LYS A 345 -8.64 23.08 1.90
N ASN A 346 -9.94 22.84 1.82
CA ASN A 346 -10.56 21.62 2.29
C ASN A 346 -10.85 20.68 1.12
N THR A 347 -10.53 19.40 1.25
CA THR A 347 -10.73 18.41 0.19
C THR A 347 -11.44 17.16 0.71
N PRO A 348 -12.74 17.26 1.06
CA PRO A 348 -13.51 16.09 1.45
C PRO A 348 -13.73 15.15 0.27
N ARG A 349 -13.63 13.86 0.52
CA ARG A 349 -13.88 12.78 -0.43
C ARG A 349 -14.65 11.66 0.22
N ARG A 350 -15.57 11.08 -0.53
CA ARG A 350 -16.27 9.85 -0.15
C ARG A 350 -16.03 8.80 -1.21
N TYR A 351 -15.72 7.59 -0.77
CA TYR A 351 -15.52 6.43 -1.62
C TYR A 351 -16.47 5.34 -1.17
N HIS A 352 -17.14 4.73 -2.12
CA HIS A 352 -17.95 3.53 -1.93
C HIS A 352 -17.46 2.49 -2.93
N THR A 353 -17.03 1.33 -2.44
CA THR A 353 -16.60 0.22 -3.27
C THR A 353 -17.31 -1.03 -2.79
N ALA A 354 -18.08 -1.66 -3.65
CA ALA A 354 -18.80 -2.90 -3.39
C ALA A 354 -18.43 -3.96 -4.42
N GLY A 355 -18.23 -5.19 -3.99
CA GLY A 355 -17.90 -6.28 -4.90
C GLY A 355 -18.57 -7.59 -4.53
N LEU A 356 -18.85 -8.38 -5.57
CA LEU A 356 -19.27 -9.76 -5.50
C LEU A 356 -18.34 -10.58 -6.40
N GLU A 357 -17.64 -11.54 -5.82
CA GLU A 357 -16.77 -12.44 -6.56
C GLU A 357 -17.10 -13.88 -6.23
N THR A 358 -17.27 -14.72 -7.25
CA THR A 358 -17.40 -16.18 -7.10
C THR A 358 -16.27 -16.87 -7.83
N ARG A 359 -15.53 -17.70 -7.12
CA ARG A 359 -14.39 -18.49 -7.58
C ARG A 359 -14.72 -19.97 -7.51
N PHE A 360 -14.37 -20.70 -8.54
CA PHE A 360 -14.52 -22.14 -8.64
C PHE A 360 -13.15 -22.78 -8.74
N TYR A 361 -12.91 -23.77 -7.92
CA TYR A 361 -11.72 -24.61 -7.95
C TYR A 361 -12.18 -26.04 -8.25
N LYS A 362 -11.75 -26.57 -9.38
CA LYS A 362 -12.23 -27.86 -9.85
C LYS A 362 -11.06 -28.75 -10.26
N ASP A 363 -10.90 -29.87 -9.54
CA ASP A 363 -9.99 -30.90 -9.91
C ASP A 363 -10.59 -31.75 -11.03
N ILE A 364 -9.91 -31.83 -12.16
CA ILE A 364 -10.33 -32.58 -13.33
C ILE A 364 -9.15 -33.41 -13.86
N ASN A 365 -9.49 -34.46 -14.58
CA ASN A 365 -8.51 -35.23 -15.31
C ASN A 365 -8.75 -35.00 -16.81
N TRP A 366 -7.86 -34.26 -17.44
CA TRP A 366 -7.98 -33.91 -18.85
C TRP A 366 -6.79 -34.45 -19.62
N PHE A 367 -7.06 -35.14 -20.75
CA PHE A 367 -6.05 -35.83 -21.55
C PHE A 367 -5.15 -36.80 -20.72
N GLY A 368 -5.72 -37.43 -19.69
CA GLY A 368 -5.00 -38.35 -18.81
C GLY A 368 -4.02 -37.66 -17.83
N LYS A 369 -4.12 -36.33 -17.67
CA LYS A 369 -3.32 -35.54 -16.74
C LYS A 369 -4.22 -34.90 -15.69
N PRO A 370 -3.79 -34.88 -14.41
CA PRO A 370 -4.49 -34.12 -13.39
C PRO A 370 -4.34 -32.62 -13.64
N ASN A 371 -5.43 -31.89 -13.52
CA ASN A 371 -5.51 -30.44 -13.66
C ASN A 371 -6.28 -29.87 -12.49
N ASN A 372 -5.87 -28.69 -12.02
CA ASN A 372 -6.66 -27.87 -11.10
C ASN A 372 -7.13 -26.61 -11.82
N LEU A 373 -8.39 -26.62 -12.23
CA LEU A 373 -9.03 -25.55 -12.96
C LEU A 373 -9.58 -24.50 -11.99
N LYS A 374 -9.13 -23.27 -12.15
CA LYS A 374 -9.57 -22.09 -11.39
C LYS A 374 -10.28 -21.15 -12.34
N TYR A 375 -11.52 -20.82 -12.08
CA TYR A 375 -12.26 -19.83 -12.87
C TYR A 375 -13.19 -19.02 -11.98
N GLY A 376 -13.53 -17.83 -12.44
CA GLY A 376 -14.38 -16.99 -11.62
C GLY A 376 -14.97 -15.80 -12.35
N ILE A 377 -15.91 -15.19 -11.67
CA ILE A 377 -16.60 -13.97 -12.07
C ILE A 377 -16.56 -12.98 -10.92
N LYS A 378 -16.25 -11.74 -11.23
CA LYS A 378 -16.24 -10.61 -10.26
C LYS A 378 -17.05 -9.46 -10.83
N PHE A 379 -17.97 -8.95 -10.03
CA PHE A 379 -18.64 -7.68 -10.25
C PHE A 379 -18.12 -6.67 -9.23
N GLU A 380 -17.84 -5.44 -9.66
CA GLU A 380 -17.44 -4.36 -8.79
C GLU A 380 -18.16 -3.07 -9.15
N PHE A 381 -18.64 -2.38 -8.12
CA PHE A 381 -19.24 -1.05 -8.21
C PHE A 381 -18.37 -0.09 -7.40
N GLU A 382 -18.06 1.06 -7.98
CA GLU A 382 -17.38 2.16 -7.30
C GLU A 382 -18.18 3.44 -7.46
N LYS A 383 -18.17 4.25 -6.40
CA LYS A 383 -18.63 5.62 -6.43
C LYS A 383 -17.68 6.51 -5.67
N ILE A 384 -17.25 7.59 -6.29
CA ILE A 384 -16.40 8.61 -5.68
C ILE A 384 -17.11 9.94 -5.73
N GLU A 385 -17.13 10.66 -4.60
CA GLU A 385 -17.50 12.06 -4.52
C GLU A 385 -16.29 12.86 -4.06
N ARG A 386 -15.88 13.85 -4.84
CA ARG A 386 -14.77 14.77 -4.51
C ARG A 386 -15.25 16.19 -4.51
N LYS A 387 -14.88 16.90 -3.45
CA LYS A 387 -15.08 18.36 -3.36
C LYS A 387 -13.76 19.01 -2.98
N ALA A 388 -13.52 20.19 -3.49
CA ALA A 388 -12.46 21.05 -3.02
C ALA A 388 -13.06 22.42 -2.76
N ARG A 389 -12.83 22.93 -1.55
CA ARG A 389 -13.29 24.23 -1.09
C ARG A 389 -12.07 25.03 -0.66
N GLN A 390 -12.07 26.32 -0.90
CA GLN A 390 -10.97 27.20 -0.52
C GLN A 390 -11.53 28.41 0.23
N THR A 391 -10.90 28.76 1.34
CA THR A 391 -11.24 29.96 2.10
C THR A 391 -10.28 31.09 1.75
N GLY A 392 -10.73 32.32 1.78
CA GLY A 392 -9.89 33.51 1.58
C GLY A 392 -9.20 33.98 2.86
N SER A 393 -9.37 33.29 4.00
CA SER A 393 -8.80 33.68 5.30
C SER A 393 -7.71 32.73 5.75
N ASP A 394 -6.82 33.20 6.60
CA ASP A 394 -5.75 32.41 7.25
C ASP A 394 -6.26 31.51 8.38
N LYS A 395 -7.56 31.51 8.66
CA LYS A 395 -8.16 30.69 9.72
C LYS A 395 -8.80 29.45 9.16
N LYS A 396 -8.42 28.31 9.74
CA LYS A 396 -9.11 27.04 9.58
C LYS A 396 -10.53 27.18 10.13
N GLN A 397 -11.53 27.03 9.28
CA GLN A 397 -12.92 27.02 9.72
C GLN A 397 -13.34 25.59 10.03
N THR A 398 -13.69 25.34 11.27
CA THR A 398 -14.24 24.08 11.74
C THR A 398 -15.76 24.08 11.62
N GLY A 399 -16.32 23.04 11.00
CA GLY A 399 -17.76 22.83 10.90
C GLY A 399 -18.37 23.19 9.53
N THR A 400 -19.66 23.03 9.43
CA THR A 400 -20.48 23.27 8.23
C THR A 400 -20.71 24.75 7.90
N GLN A 401 -20.23 25.64 8.74
CA GLN A 401 -20.34 27.07 8.52
C GLN A 401 -19.20 27.54 7.64
N MET A 402 -19.56 27.84 6.45
CA MET A 402 -18.83 28.62 5.49
C MET A 402 -18.76 30.05 5.98
N ALA A 403 -17.74 30.79 5.58
CA ALA A 403 -17.51 32.13 6.00
C ALA A 403 -18.81 32.96 5.93
N GLU A 404 -19.12 33.69 7.00
CA GLU A 404 -20.25 34.62 7.06
C GLU A 404 -20.17 35.72 5.98
N ASP A 405 -19.01 35.86 5.34
CA ASP A 405 -18.75 36.81 4.25
C ASP A 405 -19.13 36.31 2.86
N GLY A 406 -19.65 35.08 2.75
CA GLY A 406 -20.10 34.49 1.49
C GLY A 406 -18.98 34.12 0.49
N THR A 407 -17.72 34.15 0.90
CA THR A 407 -16.57 33.94 0.01
C THR A 407 -16.11 32.51 -0.08
N GLU A 408 -16.93 31.49 0.23
CA GLU A 408 -16.59 30.12 -0.07
C GLU A 408 -16.69 29.82 -1.57
N PHE A 409 -15.56 29.52 -2.14
CA PHE A 409 -15.49 29.07 -3.52
C PHE A 409 -15.38 27.54 -3.54
N ALA A 410 -16.43 26.84 -3.99
CA ALA A 410 -16.28 25.47 -4.43
C ALA A 410 -15.35 25.48 -5.65
N LYS A 411 -14.08 25.15 -5.44
CA LYS A 411 -13.08 25.11 -6.52
C LYS A 411 -13.31 23.91 -7.43
N MET A 412 -13.89 22.84 -6.91
CA MET A 412 -14.11 21.59 -7.61
C MET A 412 -15.24 20.80 -6.96
N SER A 413 -16.14 20.23 -7.75
CA SER A 413 -17.12 19.26 -7.32
C SER A 413 -17.23 18.20 -8.40
N GLU A 414 -16.84 16.98 -8.10
CA GLU A 414 -16.78 15.88 -9.07
C GLU A 414 -17.35 14.62 -8.45
N ASP A 415 -18.02 13.82 -9.25
CA ASP A 415 -18.41 12.48 -8.90
C ASP A 415 -18.10 11.51 -10.05
N ALA A 416 -17.70 10.30 -9.71
CA ALA A 416 -17.49 9.24 -10.68
C ALA A 416 -18.12 7.95 -10.19
N GLU A 417 -18.70 7.20 -11.11
CA GLU A 417 -19.25 5.86 -10.88
C GLU A 417 -18.64 4.87 -11.86
N VAL A 418 -18.35 3.67 -11.39
CA VAL A 418 -17.86 2.56 -12.23
C VAL A 418 -18.67 1.32 -11.98
N TYR A 419 -18.97 0.63 -13.06
CA TYR A 419 -19.53 -0.71 -13.08
C TYR A 419 -18.56 -1.61 -13.82
N ALA A 420 -17.97 -2.58 -13.11
CA ALA A 420 -16.95 -3.45 -13.67
C ALA A 420 -17.34 -4.93 -13.61
N LEU A 421 -16.93 -5.67 -14.63
CA LEU A 421 -17.06 -7.12 -14.74
C LEU A 421 -15.69 -7.71 -15.10
N ALA A 422 -15.25 -8.68 -14.32
CA ALA A 422 -14.08 -9.49 -14.66
C ALA A 422 -14.46 -10.97 -14.75
N LEU A 423 -13.91 -11.65 -15.76
CA LEU A 423 -13.97 -13.09 -15.92
C LEU A 423 -12.54 -13.61 -16.01
N TYR A 424 -12.25 -14.73 -15.39
CA TYR A 424 -10.92 -15.34 -15.49
C TYR A 424 -10.98 -16.86 -15.48
N LEU A 425 -9.98 -17.42 -16.10
CA LEU A 425 -9.75 -18.86 -16.20
C LEU A 425 -8.25 -19.12 -16.09
N GLU A 426 -7.86 -20.03 -15.23
CA GLU A 426 -6.49 -20.50 -15.05
C GLU A 426 -6.52 -22.02 -14.84
N ASP A 427 -5.57 -22.76 -15.40
CA ASP A 427 -5.50 -24.20 -15.26
C ASP A 427 -4.08 -24.65 -14.88
N ASP A 428 -3.93 -25.25 -13.72
CA ASP A 428 -2.67 -25.86 -13.30
C ASP A 428 -2.59 -27.29 -13.86
N ILE A 429 -1.94 -27.45 -14.99
CA ILE A 429 -1.79 -28.71 -15.72
C ILE A 429 -0.54 -29.43 -15.26
N GLN A 430 -0.68 -30.58 -14.64
CA GLN A 430 0.44 -31.46 -14.31
C GLN A 430 1.00 -32.12 -15.59
N ALA A 431 1.80 -31.40 -16.37
CA ALA A 431 2.31 -31.85 -17.67
C ALA A 431 3.23 -33.06 -17.53
N THR A 432 4.07 -33.12 -16.47
CA THR A 432 4.86 -34.27 -16.06
C THR A 432 4.88 -34.35 -14.55
N ASP A 433 5.47 -35.40 -13.95
CA ASP A 433 5.63 -35.54 -12.50
C ASP A 433 6.43 -34.39 -11.86
N LYS A 434 7.15 -33.59 -12.68
CA LYS A 434 8.01 -32.48 -12.25
C LYS A 434 7.64 -31.13 -12.82
N LEU A 435 6.74 -31.08 -13.80
CA LEU A 435 6.40 -29.85 -14.53
C LEU A 435 4.90 -29.56 -14.44
N ILE A 436 4.59 -28.42 -13.86
CA ILE A 436 3.27 -27.82 -13.90
C ILE A 436 3.30 -26.66 -14.90
N MET A 437 2.34 -26.62 -15.80
CA MET A 437 2.10 -25.51 -16.73
C MET A 437 0.81 -24.82 -16.33
N THR A 438 0.84 -23.49 -16.25
CA THR A 438 -0.30 -22.70 -15.80
C THR A 438 -0.70 -21.67 -16.86
N PRO A 439 -1.41 -22.08 -17.95
CA PRO A 439 -2.06 -21.14 -18.85
C PRO A 439 -3.23 -20.46 -18.16
N GLY A 440 -3.46 -19.20 -18.49
CA GLY A 440 -4.60 -18.48 -17.97
C GLY A 440 -4.96 -17.26 -18.80
N VAL A 441 -6.16 -16.76 -18.60
CA VAL A 441 -6.67 -15.55 -19.24
C VAL A 441 -7.62 -14.82 -18.32
N ARG A 442 -7.54 -13.51 -18.34
CA ARG A 442 -8.48 -12.62 -17.66
C ARG A 442 -9.09 -11.66 -18.65
N TYR A 443 -10.39 -11.50 -18.59
CA TYR A 443 -11.15 -10.47 -19.29
C TYR A 443 -11.64 -9.44 -18.28
N GLU A 444 -11.39 -8.17 -18.56
CA GLU A 444 -11.87 -7.03 -17.80
C GLU A 444 -12.73 -6.14 -18.67
N SER A 445 -13.88 -5.76 -18.15
CA SER A 445 -14.77 -4.78 -18.76
C SER A 445 -15.22 -3.79 -17.69
N TYR A 446 -15.15 -2.49 -17.98
CA TYR A 446 -15.71 -1.50 -17.08
C TYR A 446 -16.35 -0.35 -17.84
N TYR A 447 -17.39 0.20 -17.25
CA TYR A 447 -18.09 1.40 -17.68
C TYR A 447 -17.96 2.48 -16.63
N LEU A 448 -17.39 3.60 -17.01
CA LEU A 448 -17.13 4.77 -16.18
C LEU A 448 -18.04 5.91 -16.57
N ILE A 449 -18.75 6.49 -15.60
CA ILE A 449 -19.46 7.75 -15.70
C ILE A 449 -18.72 8.75 -14.81
N HIS A 450 -18.35 9.87 -15.37
CA HIS A 450 -17.70 10.96 -14.63
C HIS A 450 -18.41 12.27 -14.83
N ASN A 451 -18.83 12.88 -13.76
CA ASN A 451 -19.52 14.18 -13.75
C ASN A 451 -18.62 15.25 -13.11
N ASP A 452 -18.31 16.25 -13.89
CA ASP A 452 -17.55 17.42 -13.44
C ASP A 452 -18.50 18.62 -13.35
N ARG A 453 -18.56 19.23 -12.18
CA ARG A 453 -19.34 20.43 -11.88
C ARG A 453 -18.40 21.56 -11.53
N GLU A 454 -17.67 22.02 -12.52
CA GLU A 454 -16.74 23.11 -12.33
C GLU A 454 -17.44 24.46 -12.23
N ARG A 455 -16.94 25.31 -11.35
CA ARG A 455 -17.34 26.72 -11.32
C ARG A 455 -16.71 27.46 -12.50
N LYS A 456 -17.50 28.20 -13.27
CA LYS A 456 -17.00 29.08 -14.35
C LYS A 456 -16.06 30.14 -13.78
N ASP A 457 -14.98 30.45 -14.50
CA ASP A 457 -14.11 31.55 -14.19
C ASP A 457 -14.96 32.87 -14.14
N GLY A 458 -14.71 33.71 -13.15
CA GLY A 458 -15.44 34.94 -12.94
C GLY A 458 -16.73 34.82 -12.11
N CYS A 459 -17.08 33.64 -11.64
CA CYS A 459 -18.19 33.47 -10.70
C CYS A 459 -17.94 34.21 -9.39
N GLY A 460 -18.91 35.04 -9.01
CA GLY A 460 -18.85 35.99 -7.89
C GLY A 460 -18.52 37.41 -8.32
N ALA A 461 -18.14 37.63 -9.59
CA ALA A 461 -18.16 39.01 -10.16
C ALA A 461 -19.59 39.49 -10.40
N THR A 462 -19.84 40.79 -10.21
CA THR A 462 -21.14 41.40 -10.37
C THR A 462 -21.73 41.08 -11.75
N GLY A 463 -22.86 40.38 -11.79
CA GLY A 463 -23.60 40.07 -13.02
C GLY A 463 -23.47 38.65 -13.58
N VAL A 464 -22.67 37.77 -13.00
CA VAL A 464 -22.58 36.37 -13.41
C VAL A 464 -23.49 35.49 -12.56
N THR A 465 -24.68 35.15 -13.10
CA THR A 465 -25.72 34.39 -12.40
C THR A 465 -25.67 32.88 -12.64
N ASP A 466 -25.08 32.43 -13.74
CA ASP A 466 -24.91 31.01 -14.05
C ASP A 466 -23.46 30.58 -13.81
N CYS A 467 -23.22 30.03 -12.65
CA CYS A 467 -21.91 29.68 -12.16
C CYS A 467 -21.53 28.21 -12.35
N ASN A 468 -22.40 27.37 -12.92
CA ASN A 468 -22.19 25.94 -13.01
C ASN A 468 -21.88 25.52 -14.45
N ASN A 469 -20.67 25.02 -14.71
CA ASN A 469 -20.37 24.18 -15.84
C ASN A 469 -20.56 22.74 -15.41
N TYR A 470 -21.55 22.08 -15.99
CA TYR A 470 -21.76 20.66 -15.84
C TYR A 470 -21.26 19.96 -17.09
N THR A 471 -20.34 19.01 -16.91
CA THR A 471 -19.85 18.17 -18.00
C THR A 471 -19.88 16.73 -17.53
N SER A 472 -20.53 15.87 -18.30
CA SER A 472 -20.55 14.43 -18.08
C SER A 472 -19.68 13.73 -19.14
N TYR A 473 -18.89 12.78 -18.70
CA TYR A 473 -18.05 11.93 -19.54
C TYR A 473 -18.38 10.48 -19.27
N GLU A 474 -18.50 9.72 -20.34
CA GLU A 474 -18.73 8.28 -20.26
C GLU A 474 -17.60 7.56 -20.99
N LYS A 475 -17.23 6.41 -20.49
CA LYS A 475 -16.20 5.58 -21.09
C LYS A 475 -16.43 4.13 -20.79
N ASP A 476 -16.35 3.30 -21.81
CA ASP A 476 -16.25 1.84 -21.71
C ASP A 476 -14.88 1.36 -22.17
N GLU A 477 -14.38 0.31 -21.56
CA GLU A 477 -13.13 -0.33 -21.97
C GLU A 477 -13.21 -1.86 -21.77
N TYR A 478 -12.66 -2.60 -22.72
CA TYR A 478 -12.62 -4.06 -22.75
C TYR A 478 -11.19 -4.52 -22.94
N ILE A 479 -10.70 -5.37 -22.05
CA ILE A 479 -9.29 -5.74 -22.01
C ILE A 479 -9.16 -7.24 -21.79
N LEU A 480 -8.34 -7.89 -22.62
CA LEU A 480 -7.95 -9.29 -22.47
C LEU A 480 -6.50 -9.36 -21.98
N LEU A 481 -6.28 -10.13 -20.92
CA LEU A 481 -4.99 -10.28 -20.23
C LEU A 481 -4.62 -11.77 -20.21
N PRO A 482 -3.89 -12.27 -21.22
CA PRO A 482 -3.39 -13.63 -21.21
C PRO A 482 -2.17 -13.78 -20.32
N GLY A 483 -1.96 -14.99 -19.83
CA GLY A 483 -0.76 -15.39 -19.09
C GLY A 483 -0.42 -16.86 -19.30
N LEU A 484 0.85 -17.17 -19.14
CA LEU A 484 1.37 -18.51 -19.12
C LEU A 484 2.48 -18.60 -18.10
N GLY A 485 2.32 -19.46 -17.11
CA GLY A 485 3.32 -19.74 -16.13
C GLY A 485 3.79 -21.21 -16.19
N PHE A 486 4.92 -21.48 -15.54
CA PHE A 486 5.36 -22.83 -15.29
C PHE A 486 6.13 -22.94 -13.97
N THR A 487 6.06 -24.12 -13.40
CA THR A 487 6.86 -24.53 -12.24
C THR A 487 7.49 -25.89 -12.53
N TYR A 488 8.81 -25.99 -12.40
CA TYR A 488 9.57 -27.21 -12.63
C TYR A 488 10.33 -27.62 -11.38
N GLU A 489 9.94 -28.73 -10.78
CA GLU A 489 10.64 -29.36 -9.65
C GLU A 489 11.83 -30.17 -10.17
N ALA A 490 13.01 -29.54 -10.25
CA ALA A 490 14.23 -30.25 -10.69
C ALA A 490 14.56 -31.43 -9.78
N ASN A 491 14.38 -31.21 -8.48
CA ASN A 491 14.42 -32.20 -7.41
C ASN A 491 13.72 -31.68 -6.16
N ASN A 492 13.68 -32.43 -5.05
CA ASN A 492 12.98 -32.09 -3.81
C ASN A 492 13.43 -30.74 -3.15
N THR A 493 14.58 -30.22 -3.56
CA THR A 493 15.19 -29.03 -2.96
C THR A 493 15.37 -27.88 -3.95
N ASN A 494 15.12 -28.08 -5.25
CA ASN A 494 15.32 -27.10 -6.29
C ASN A 494 14.08 -26.99 -7.17
N GLN A 495 13.55 -25.80 -7.25
CA GLN A 495 12.40 -25.46 -8.06
C GLN A 495 12.77 -24.31 -9.00
N ILE A 496 12.49 -24.48 -10.28
CA ILE A 496 12.58 -23.41 -11.29
C ILE A 496 11.17 -23.00 -11.65
N TYR A 497 10.93 -21.71 -11.68
CA TYR A 497 9.64 -21.17 -12.09
C TYR A 497 9.83 -20.03 -13.09
N GLY A 498 8.79 -19.73 -13.82
CA GLY A 498 8.81 -18.59 -14.74
C GLY A 498 7.51 -18.44 -15.47
N GLY A 499 7.45 -17.40 -16.30
CA GLY A 499 6.26 -17.14 -17.09
C GLY A 499 6.26 -15.81 -17.79
N LEU A 500 5.18 -15.62 -18.50
CA LEU A 500 4.83 -14.37 -19.16
C LEU A 500 3.35 -14.06 -18.87
N HIS A 501 3.03 -12.81 -18.56
CA HIS A 501 1.65 -12.39 -18.35
C HIS A 501 1.47 -10.92 -18.68
N MET A 502 0.22 -10.58 -18.97
CA MET A 502 -0.19 -9.18 -19.13
C MET A 502 -0.88 -8.68 -17.87
N GLY A 503 -0.58 -7.44 -17.50
CA GLY A 503 -1.28 -6.69 -16.46
C GLY A 503 -1.87 -5.39 -16.99
N MET A 504 -2.76 -4.79 -16.24
CA MET A 504 -3.36 -3.51 -16.58
C MET A 504 -3.47 -2.57 -15.37
N ALA A 505 -3.61 -1.28 -15.65
CA ALA A 505 -4.08 -0.28 -14.71
C ALA A 505 -5.01 0.70 -15.44
N PRO A 506 -6.25 0.89 -14.98
CA PRO A 506 -7.13 1.93 -15.49
C PRO A 506 -6.53 3.33 -15.33
N PRO A 507 -6.92 4.33 -16.13
CA PRO A 507 -6.49 5.69 -15.93
C PRO A 507 -6.99 6.22 -14.59
N ALA A 508 -6.07 6.59 -13.70
CA ALA A 508 -6.45 7.14 -12.41
C ALA A 508 -6.91 8.59 -12.53
N VAL A 509 -8.03 8.85 -11.89
CA VAL A 509 -8.66 10.16 -11.79
C VAL A 509 -7.73 11.25 -11.25
N GLY A 510 -6.88 10.91 -10.29
CA GLY A 510 -5.99 11.86 -9.64
C GLY A 510 -4.76 12.28 -10.45
N ASP A 511 -4.44 11.58 -11.56
CA ASP A 511 -3.24 11.88 -12.35
C ASP A 511 -3.48 12.92 -13.43
N ALA A 512 -4.71 13.08 -13.88
CA ALA A 512 -5.03 13.82 -15.10
C ALA A 512 -5.86 15.09 -14.88
N GLY A 513 -6.43 15.28 -13.68
CA GLY A 513 -7.64 16.08 -13.60
C GLY A 513 -8.75 15.39 -14.44
N TYR A 514 -9.94 15.33 -13.95
CA TYR A 514 -11.03 14.48 -14.50
C TYR A 514 -11.37 14.72 -15.98
N ARG A 515 -11.14 15.90 -16.49
CA ARG A 515 -11.44 16.29 -17.87
C ARG A 515 -10.73 15.48 -18.95
N GLN A 516 -9.74 14.67 -18.57
CA GLN A 516 -8.90 13.94 -19.54
C GLN A 516 -9.02 12.42 -19.46
N ILE A 517 -9.75 11.87 -18.49
CA ILE A 517 -9.90 10.42 -18.32
C ILE A 517 -10.57 9.78 -19.54
N SER A 518 -11.57 10.44 -20.12
CA SER A 518 -12.27 9.94 -21.29
C SER A 518 -11.35 9.69 -22.49
N ASN A 519 -10.24 10.42 -22.59
CA ASN A 519 -9.27 10.33 -23.66
C ASN A 519 -8.08 9.40 -23.35
N LEU A 520 -7.93 8.94 -22.12
CA LEU A 520 -6.85 8.06 -21.70
C LEU A 520 -7.29 6.60 -21.78
N LYS A 521 -6.42 5.74 -22.28
CA LYS A 521 -6.58 4.30 -22.27
C LYS A 521 -5.92 3.69 -21.06
N SER A 522 -6.39 2.54 -20.63
CA SER A 522 -5.71 1.73 -19.60
C SER A 522 -4.26 1.46 -20.01
N GLN A 523 -3.38 1.59 -19.04
CA GLN A 523 -1.99 1.17 -19.19
C GLN A 523 -1.94 -0.36 -19.23
N LYS A 524 -0.96 -0.91 -19.95
CA LYS A 524 -0.75 -2.35 -20.06
C LYS A 524 0.72 -2.66 -19.74
N SER A 525 0.95 -3.75 -19.05
CA SER A 525 2.29 -4.31 -18.86
C SER A 525 2.41 -5.69 -19.48
N PHE A 526 3.61 -6.01 -19.96
CA PHE A 526 4.04 -7.34 -20.36
C PHE A 526 5.17 -7.72 -19.42
N ASN A 527 4.96 -8.77 -18.66
CA ASN A 527 5.88 -9.20 -17.63
C ASN A 527 6.46 -10.57 -17.99
N PHE A 528 7.77 -10.68 -17.93
CA PHE A 528 8.54 -11.89 -18.16
C PHE A 528 9.37 -12.17 -16.92
N GLU A 529 9.41 -13.39 -16.45
CA GLU A 529 10.28 -13.79 -15.34
C GLU A 529 10.79 -15.21 -15.47
N LEU A 530 11.95 -15.44 -14.87
CA LEU A 530 12.56 -16.74 -14.65
C LEU A 530 13.24 -16.73 -13.28
N GLY A 531 12.91 -17.68 -12.42
CA GLY A 531 13.45 -17.75 -11.08
C GLY A 531 13.83 -19.16 -10.64
N LEU A 532 14.61 -19.22 -9.58
CA LEU A 532 15.09 -20.44 -8.92
C LEU A 532 14.89 -20.30 -7.41
N ILE A 533 14.25 -21.29 -6.79
CA ILE A 533 14.23 -21.50 -5.35
C ILE A 533 15.16 -22.69 -5.03
N ASN A 534 16.11 -22.48 -4.12
CA ASN A 534 17.07 -23.50 -3.71
C ASN A 534 17.02 -23.73 -2.20
N LYS A 535 16.81 -24.99 -1.80
CA LYS A 535 16.84 -25.49 -0.42
C LYS A 535 17.90 -26.59 -0.22
N SER A 536 18.78 -26.82 -1.20
CA SER A 536 19.78 -27.91 -1.16
C SER A 536 20.77 -27.76 -0.01
N PHE A 537 20.92 -26.59 0.54
CA PHE A 537 21.84 -26.30 1.64
C PHE A 537 21.13 -26.16 2.99
N GLU A 538 19.80 -26.36 3.04
CA GLU A 538 18.99 -26.15 4.25
C GLU A 538 19.43 -27.06 5.40
N ASP A 539 19.52 -28.37 5.18
CA ASP A 539 19.88 -29.36 6.22
C ASP A 539 21.35 -29.31 6.64
N LYS A 540 22.25 -28.91 5.70
CA LYS A 540 23.70 -28.94 5.94
C LYS A 540 24.26 -27.62 6.44
N LEU A 541 23.74 -26.53 5.94
CA LEU A 541 24.25 -25.19 6.20
C LEU A 541 23.16 -24.22 6.77
N GLY A 542 21.91 -24.67 6.87
CA GLY A 542 20.79 -23.82 7.28
C GLY A 542 20.44 -22.72 6.27
N LEU A 543 20.86 -22.85 5.00
CA LEU A 543 20.76 -21.83 3.97
C LEU A 543 19.70 -22.18 2.93
N THR A 544 18.77 -21.27 2.72
CA THR A 544 17.85 -21.28 1.57
C THR A 544 17.98 -19.97 0.81
N PHE A 545 17.80 -19.98 -0.51
CA PHE A 545 17.79 -18.75 -1.30
C PHE A 545 16.83 -18.83 -2.48
N GLU A 546 16.40 -17.67 -2.93
CA GLU A 546 15.62 -17.47 -4.14
C GLU A 546 16.30 -16.40 -4.99
N THR A 547 16.29 -16.59 -6.30
CA THR A 547 16.72 -15.57 -7.28
C THR A 547 15.75 -15.54 -8.45
N ALA A 548 15.48 -14.37 -8.97
CA ALA A 548 14.66 -14.17 -10.16
C ALA A 548 15.24 -13.10 -11.07
N ALA A 549 15.23 -13.35 -12.36
CA ALA A 549 15.44 -12.34 -13.39
C ALA A 549 14.11 -12.00 -14.01
N PHE A 550 13.86 -10.72 -14.28
CA PHE A 550 12.60 -10.26 -14.83
C PHE A 550 12.77 -9.12 -15.85
N ARG A 551 11.77 -8.97 -16.70
CA ARG A 551 11.54 -7.80 -17.56
C ARG A 551 10.09 -7.40 -17.50
N THR A 552 9.82 -6.13 -17.19
CA THR A 552 8.49 -5.51 -17.31
C THR A 552 8.53 -4.45 -18.39
N VAL A 553 7.63 -4.57 -19.37
CA VAL A 553 7.43 -3.59 -20.45
C VAL A 553 6.09 -2.92 -20.22
N GLU A 554 6.07 -1.65 -19.83
CA GLU A 554 4.83 -0.87 -19.77
C GLU A 554 4.57 -0.20 -21.11
N ARG A 555 3.30 -0.17 -21.52
CA ARG A 555 2.80 0.57 -22.68
C ARG A 555 1.66 1.48 -22.27
N SER A 556 1.44 2.52 -23.08
CA SER A 556 0.37 3.49 -22.87
C SER A 556 0.48 4.25 -21.53
N ARG A 557 1.71 4.47 -21.04
CA ARG A 557 1.93 5.27 -19.83
C ARG A 557 1.45 6.70 -20.07
N PRO A 558 0.57 7.27 -19.23
CA PRO A 558 0.24 8.69 -19.30
C PRO A 558 1.45 9.53 -18.92
N VAL A 559 1.83 10.43 -19.81
CA VAL A 559 2.90 11.40 -19.57
C VAL A 559 2.34 12.78 -19.79
N LYS A 560 2.61 13.72 -18.89
CA LYS A 560 2.28 15.14 -19.11
C LYS A 560 3.12 15.68 -20.27
N SER A 561 2.46 16.33 -21.21
CA SER A 561 3.13 16.90 -22.39
C SER A 561 4.09 18.05 -22.05
N SER A 562 3.92 18.68 -20.90
CA SER A 562 4.88 19.58 -20.25
C SER A 562 4.74 19.41 -18.75
N LEU A 563 5.85 19.35 -18.02
CA LEU A 563 5.82 19.23 -16.56
C LEU A 563 5.28 20.48 -15.89
N ARG A 564 5.24 21.63 -16.60
CA ARG A 564 4.71 22.91 -16.11
C ARG A 564 4.48 23.91 -17.25
N THR A 565 3.26 24.15 -17.59
CA THR A 565 2.80 25.45 -18.03
C THR A 565 1.76 25.92 -17.02
N ALA A 566 2.10 26.93 -16.24
CA ALA A 566 1.13 27.60 -15.39
C ALA A 566 -0.03 28.09 -16.28
N GLY A 567 -1.27 27.72 -15.96
CA GLY A 567 -2.48 28.30 -16.52
C GLY A 567 -3.09 27.64 -17.76
N THR A 568 -2.41 26.77 -18.50
CA THR A 568 -3.04 25.96 -19.56
C THR A 568 -2.90 24.49 -19.21
N GLY A 569 -4.01 23.85 -18.84
CA GLY A 569 -4.03 22.45 -18.42
C GLY A 569 -3.20 21.54 -19.32
N SER A 570 -2.05 21.09 -18.82
CA SER A 570 -1.18 20.17 -19.55
C SER A 570 -1.94 18.87 -19.82
N LYS A 571 -2.13 18.57 -21.11
CA LYS A 571 -2.88 17.37 -21.53
C LYS A 571 -2.02 16.13 -21.29
N LEU A 572 -2.56 15.17 -20.56
CA LEU A 572 -1.98 13.83 -20.49
C LEU A 572 -2.20 13.07 -21.79
N LYS A 573 -1.19 12.34 -22.22
CA LYS A 573 -1.26 11.47 -23.40
C LYS A 573 -0.71 10.10 -23.05
N ASN A 574 -1.31 9.05 -23.56
CA ASN A 574 -0.80 7.67 -23.47
C ASN A 574 0.35 7.48 -24.49
N ILE A 575 1.52 7.97 -24.21
CA ILE A 575 2.65 7.95 -25.17
C ILE A 575 3.84 7.14 -24.66
N GLY A 576 3.87 6.81 -23.37
CA GLY A 576 5.06 6.24 -22.77
C GLY A 576 5.19 4.74 -22.99
N THR A 577 6.37 4.29 -23.36
CA THR A 577 6.85 2.91 -23.21
C THR A 577 8.01 2.92 -22.24
N THR A 578 8.01 1.99 -21.28
CA THR A 578 9.11 1.82 -20.33
C THR A 578 9.55 0.38 -20.27
N PHE A 579 10.83 0.16 -20.01
CA PHE A 579 11.40 -1.15 -19.73
C PHE A 579 11.98 -1.12 -18.32
N SER A 580 11.67 -2.14 -17.53
CA SER A 580 12.27 -2.36 -16.23
C SER A 580 12.83 -3.78 -16.20
N ASP A 581 14.14 -3.89 -16.39
CA ASP A 581 14.85 -5.15 -16.29
C ASP A 581 15.46 -5.27 -14.90
N GLY A 582 15.55 -6.48 -14.36
CA GLY A 582 16.16 -6.63 -13.05
C GLY A 582 16.45 -8.05 -12.63
N ILE A 583 17.20 -8.11 -11.53
CA ILE A 583 17.52 -9.34 -10.81
C ILE A 583 17.15 -9.13 -9.35
N GLU A 584 16.46 -10.09 -8.80
CA GLU A 584 16.08 -10.18 -7.39
C GLU A 584 16.81 -11.34 -6.74
N PHE A 585 17.24 -11.17 -5.51
CA PHE A 585 17.89 -12.20 -4.72
C PHE A 585 17.42 -12.10 -3.26
N SER A 586 17.03 -13.22 -2.67
CA SER A 586 16.82 -13.35 -1.23
C SER A 586 17.48 -14.58 -0.70
N ALA A 587 18.02 -14.50 0.51
CA ALA A 587 18.63 -15.61 1.20
C ALA A 587 18.26 -15.59 2.69
N ASN A 588 17.97 -16.77 3.23
CA ASN A 588 17.74 -16.97 4.65
C ASN A 588 18.73 -18.01 5.16
N TRP A 589 19.49 -17.62 6.17
CA TRP A 589 20.42 -18.50 6.86
C TRP A 589 20.03 -18.60 8.33
N ASP A 590 19.91 -19.81 8.84
CA ASP A 590 19.60 -20.09 10.23
C ASP A 590 20.44 -21.26 10.74
N GLN A 591 21.36 -20.95 11.63
CA GLN A 591 22.27 -21.94 12.22
C GLN A 591 21.52 -23.03 13.00
N SER A 592 20.34 -22.74 13.55
CA SER A 592 19.56 -23.70 14.34
C SER A 592 19.09 -24.92 13.53
N ARG A 593 19.04 -24.81 12.19
CA ARG A 593 18.62 -25.89 11.30
C ARG A 593 19.62 -27.04 11.24
N TYR A 594 20.91 -26.81 11.50
CA TYR A 594 21.94 -27.83 11.44
C TYR A 594 22.78 -27.93 12.72
N SER A 595 22.71 -26.93 13.61
CA SER A 595 23.43 -26.89 14.87
C SER A 595 22.54 -27.31 16.04
N LYS A 596 23.08 -28.13 16.95
CA LYS A 596 22.39 -28.48 18.20
C LYS A 596 22.67 -27.49 19.33
N ASN A 597 23.32 -26.35 19.05
CA ASN A 597 23.60 -25.31 20.04
C ASN A 597 22.30 -24.69 20.52
N SER A 598 22.26 -24.34 21.80
CA SER A 598 21.12 -23.60 22.37
C SER A 598 21.06 -22.15 21.92
N ARG A 599 22.14 -21.59 21.40
CA ARG A 599 22.29 -20.23 20.89
C ARG A 599 22.79 -20.27 19.47
N ASN A 600 22.13 -19.57 18.57
CA ASN A 600 22.39 -19.67 17.14
C ASN A 600 22.39 -18.28 16.49
N TRP A 601 23.15 -18.18 15.42
CA TRP A 601 23.11 -17.04 14.51
C TRP A 601 22.03 -17.24 13.46
N PHE A 602 21.46 -16.15 12.99
CA PHE A 602 20.61 -16.12 11.81
C PHE A 602 20.91 -14.88 10.97
N ALA A 603 20.67 -14.96 9.68
CA ALA A 603 20.79 -13.83 8.77
C ALA A 603 19.74 -13.92 7.67
N THR A 604 19.22 -12.76 7.27
CA THR A 604 18.38 -12.62 6.08
C THR A 604 18.98 -11.56 5.18
N LEU A 605 19.05 -11.85 3.89
CA LEU A 605 19.51 -10.91 2.87
C LEU A 605 18.43 -10.77 1.80
N SER A 606 18.09 -9.55 1.47
CA SER A 606 17.28 -9.18 0.32
C SER A 606 18.04 -8.17 -0.52
N TYR A 607 18.12 -8.42 -1.82
CA TYR A 607 18.78 -7.51 -2.75
C TYR A 607 18.01 -7.46 -4.07
N SER A 608 17.91 -6.28 -4.66
CA SER A 608 17.41 -6.10 -6.01
C SER A 608 18.28 -5.13 -6.80
N PHE A 609 18.54 -5.52 -8.03
CA PHE A 609 19.09 -4.66 -9.06
C PHE A 609 18.04 -4.43 -10.12
N MET A 610 17.81 -3.17 -10.51
CA MET A 610 16.87 -2.77 -11.53
C MET A 610 17.54 -1.85 -12.55
N TYR A 611 17.17 -2.02 -13.81
CA TYR A 611 17.58 -1.14 -14.92
C TYR A 611 16.34 -0.53 -15.57
N PRO A 612 15.79 0.54 -14.95
CA PRO A 612 14.51 1.12 -15.34
C PRO A 612 14.74 2.18 -16.42
N LYS A 613 14.19 1.98 -17.63
CA LYS A 613 14.45 2.87 -18.79
C LYS A 613 13.17 3.34 -19.47
N LEU A 614 13.14 4.64 -19.78
CA LEU A 614 12.19 5.22 -20.72
C LEU A 614 12.58 4.84 -22.14
N LYS A 615 11.63 4.32 -22.92
CA LYS A 615 11.82 3.90 -24.31
C LYS A 615 10.94 4.70 -25.27
N THR A 616 10.70 5.94 -24.95
CA THR A 616 9.88 6.85 -25.72
C THR A 616 10.70 8.07 -26.10
N HIS A 617 10.71 8.39 -27.38
CA HIS A 617 11.29 9.64 -27.89
C HIS A 617 10.30 10.79 -27.65
N GLN A 618 10.63 11.66 -26.75
CA GLN A 618 9.88 12.88 -26.46
C GLN A 618 10.86 13.97 -26.00
N LYS A 619 10.69 15.14 -26.52
CA LYS A 619 11.41 16.32 -25.99
C LYS A 619 10.77 16.71 -24.66
N GLY A 620 11.58 16.80 -23.62
CA GLY A 620 11.19 17.39 -22.37
C GLY A 620 11.28 18.92 -22.48
N GLU A 621 10.23 19.61 -22.05
CA GLU A 621 10.28 21.07 -21.88
C GLU A 621 10.16 21.35 -20.39
N ARG A 622 11.16 22.00 -19.84
CA ARG A 622 11.14 22.52 -18.48
C ARG A 622 10.73 23.98 -18.52
N ASP A 623 9.69 24.35 -17.78
CA ASP A 623 9.30 25.74 -17.63
C ASP A 623 10.28 26.48 -16.70
N SER A 624 10.96 27.49 -17.26
CA SER A 624 11.91 28.33 -16.55
C SER A 624 11.28 29.31 -15.56
N SER A 625 9.99 29.49 -15.61
CA SER A 625 9.27 30.43 -14.72
C SER A 625 9.18 29.94 -13.26
N VAL A 626 9.54 28.70 -13.00
CA VAL A 626 9.43 28.06 -11.66
C VAL A 626 10.73 28.10 -10.88
N ASP A 627 11.89 28.13 -11.55
CA ASP A 627 13.20 28.35 -10.93
C ASP A 627 13.89 29.46 -11.73
N ALA A 628 14.05 30.62 -11.14
CA ALA A 628 14.60 31.81 -11.79
C ALA A 628 15.89 31.50 -12.57
N GLY A 629 15.79 31.45 -13.87
CA GLY A 629 16.93 31.43 -14.79
C GLY A 629 16.99 30.24 -15.74
N SER A 630 16.57 30.47 -16.97
CA SER A 630 16.81 29.70 -18.20
C SER A 630 15.87 28.51 -18.45
N VAL A 631 15.26 28.54 -19.64
CA VAL A 631 14.60 27.39 -20.27
C VAL A 631 15.67 26.31 -20.47
N ILE A 632 15.56 25.21 -19.73
CA ILE A 632 16.36 24.02 -20.01
C ILE A 632 15.54 23.19 -21.00
N VAL A 633 15.87 23.22 -22.24
CA VAL A 633 15.36 22.28 -23.25
C VAL A 633 16.08 20.96 -23.00
N VAL A 634 15.34 19.94 -22.58
CA VAL A 634 15.87 18.58 -22.50
C VAL A 634 15.69 17.95 -23.86
N ASP A 635 16.81 17.50 -24.45
CA ASP A 635 16.85 17.08 -25.85
C ASP A 635 15.98 15.86 -26.15
N ASP A 636 16.02 14.80 -25.32
CA ASP A 636 15.19 13.60 -25.47
C ASP A 636 15.20 12.82 -24.18
N ILE A 637 14.06 12.31 -23.75
CA ILE A 637 13.93 11.46 -22.56
C ILE A 637 14.22 9.98 -22.84
N TYR A 638 14.53 9.63 -24.09
CA TYR A 638 14.87 8.25 -24.44
C TYR A 638 16.13 7.79 -23.69
N GLU A 639 16.07 6.58 -23.11
CA GLU A 639 17.11 6.00 -22.24
C GLU A 639 17.29 6.68 -20.87
N ASN A 640 16.48 7.67 -20.51
CA ASN A 640 16.45 8.16 -19.14
C ASN A 640 15.89 7.12 -18.19
N ASP A 641 16.30 7.18 -16.93
CA ASP A 641 15.77 6.29 -15.90
C ASP A 641 14.32 6.65 -15.58
N ILE A 642 13.53 5.64 -15.27
CA ILE A 642 12.16 5.84 -14.80
C ILE A 642 12.19 6.55 -13.44
N PRO A 643 11.50 7.68 -13.25
CA PRO A 643 11.47 8.39 -11.99
C PRO A 643 11.00 7.53 -10.81
N PHE A 644 11.57 7.80 -9.63
CA PHE A 644 11.29 7.15 -8.34
C PHE A 644 11.74 5.69 -8.24
N VAL A 645 12.53 5.20 -9.18
CA VAL A 645 13.06 3.84 -9.18
C VAL A 645 14.57 3.86 -8.94
N SER A 646 14.98 3.41 -7.77
CA SER A 646 16.39 3.19 -7.43
C SER A 646 16.92 1.93 -8.13
N ARG A 647 18.14 2.00 -8.67
CA ARG A 647 18.75 0.84 -9.34
C ARG A 647 19.18 -0.24 -8.36
N HIS A 648 19.62 0.12 -7.18
CA HIS A 648 20.10 -0.80 -6.16
C HIS A 648 19.31 -0.63 -4.87
N LYS A 649 18.88 -1.75 -4.32
CA LYS A 649 18.23 -1.80 -3.02
C LYS A 649 18.66 -3.04 -2.29
N GLY A 650 18.95 -2.93 -0.99
CA GLY A 650 19.36 -4.05 -0.17
C GLY A 650 18.88 -3.94 1.26
N LEU A 651 18.62 -5.09 1.88
CA LEU A 651 18.34 -5.21 3.30
C LEU A 651 19.07 -6.45 3.83
N LEU A 652 19.87 -6.24 4.86
CA LEU A 652 20.59 -7.33 5.55
C LEU A 652 20.23 -7.28 7.03
N THR A 653 19.67 -8.36 7.55
CA THR A 653 19.50 -8.56 8.99
C THR A 653 20.42 -9.67 9.46
N ILE A 654 21.16 -9.41 10.53
CA ILE A 654 21.98 -10.41 11.22
C ILE A 654 21.54 -10.42 12.68
N GLY A 655 21.32 -11.60 13.22
CA GLY A 655 20.92 -11.75 14.60
C GLY A 655 21.55 -12.95 15.29
N TYR A 656 21.52 -12.92 16.61
CA TYR A 656 22.02 -13.98 17.48
C TYR A 656 21.06 -14.16 18.66
N GLY A 657 20.77 -15.39 19.02
CA GLY A 657 19.85 -15.62 20.12
C GLY A 657 19.63 -17.08 20.48
N MET A 658 18.78 -17.28 21.46
CA MET A 658 18.25 -18.57 21.88
C MET A 658 16.78 -18.64 21.46
N PRO A 659 16.38 -19.59 20.57
CA PRO A 659 14.99 -19.73 20.16
C PRO A 659 14.02 -19.74 21.35
N ASN A 660 12.92 -19.01 21.21
CA ASN A 660 11.85 -18.87 22.21
C ASN A 660 12.28 -18.29 23.58
N LYS A 661 13.47 -17.70 23.69
CA LYS A 661 13.94 -17.04 24.93
C LYS A 661 14.40 -15.61 24.70
N TRP A 662 15.34 -15.38 23.83
CA TRP A 662 15.83 -14.04 23.54
C TRP A 662 16.58 -14.00 22.20
N ASN A 663 16.56 -12.87 21.57
CA ASN A 663 17.42 -12.58 20.43
C ASN A 663 17.80 -11.10 20.41
N ILE A 664 18.93 -10.84 19.76
CA ILE A 664 19.36 -9.50 19.36
C ILE A 664 19.61 -9.54 17.85
N SER A 665 19.29 -8.47 17.17
CA SER A 665 19.52 -8.36 15.72
C SER A 665 19.84 -6.93 15.32
N THR A 666 20.56 -6.81 14.19
CA THR A 666 20.83 -5.55 13.52
C THR A 666 20.39 -5.68 12.08
N THR A 667 19.71 -4.67 11.59
CA THR A 667 19.24 -4.57 10.19
C THR A 667 19.88 -3.36 9.52
N ALA A 668 20.55 -3.59 8.40
CA ALA A 668 21.08 -2.56 7.52
C ALA A 668 20.20 -2.48 6.27
N ARG A 669 19.65 -1.29 6.00
CA ARG A 669 18.85 -0.98 4.84
C ARG A 669 19.61 0.00 3.95
N TYR A 670 19.73 -0.34 2.66
CA TYR A 670 20.33 0.49 1.62
C TYR A 670 19.31 0.81 0.54
N ARG A 671 19.24 2.06 0.14
CA ARG A 671 18.57 2.51 -1.07
C ARG A 671 19.57 3.33 -1.88
N GLY A 672 19.80 2.95 -3.14
CA GLY A 672 20.64 3.67 -4.07
C GLY A 672 19.96 4.94 -4.60
N GLU A 673 20.72 5.81 -5.20
CA GLU A 673 20.23 7.05 -5.82
C GLU A 673 19.13 6.82 -6.85
N TYR A 674 18.25 7.81 -7.03
CA TYR A 674 17.20 7.80 -8.04
C TYR A 674 16.79 9.20 -8.47
N PHE A 675 16.22 9.30 -9.66
CA PHE A 675 15.65 10.54 -10.18
C PHE A 675 14.17 10.65 -9.83
N THR A 676 13.67 11.87 -9.67
CA THR A 676 12.26 12.15 -9.39
C THR A 676 11.53 12.81 -10.56
N ASP A 677 12.25 13.13 -11.62
CA ASP A 677 11.73 13.69 -12.86
C ASP A 677 12.19 12.88 -14.09
N ILE A 678 11.42 13.00 -15.18
CA ILE A 678 11.69 12.27 -16.43
C ILE A 678 12.95 12.75 -17.17
N ASP A 679 13.42 13.94 -16.86
CA ASP A 679 14.59 14.55 -17.48
C ASP A 679 15.89 14.05 -16.85
N ASN A 680 15.80 13.31 -15.74
CA ASN A 680 16.93 12.84 -14.93
C ASN A 680 17.86 13.98 -14.51
N SER A 681 17.26 15.04 -13.98
CA SER A 681 17.98 16.22 -13.55
C SER A 681 18.95 15.93 -12.42
N LYS A 682 20.19 16.41 -12.54
CA LYS A 682 21.20 16.26 -11.50
C LYS A 682 20.97 17.26 -10.37
N GLY A 683 21.13 16.77 -9.15
CA GLY A 683 20.87 17.55 -7.94
C GLY A 683 19.37 17.81 -7.70
N ILE A 684 19.04 18.32 -6.53
CA ILE A 684 17.66 18.67 -6.15
C ILE A 684 17.41 20.14 -6.52
N GLY A 685 16.27 20.41 -7.19
CA GLY A 685 15.84 21.78 -7.48
C GLY A 685 15.49 22.56 -6.21
N GLN A 686 15.56 23.89 -6.25
CA GLN A 686 15.30 24.77 -5.10
C GLN A 686 13.90 24.58 -4.50
N SER A 687 12.92 24.24 -5.33
CA SER A 687 11.55 23.93 -4.88
C SER A 687 11.42 22.60 -4.14
N GLY A 688 12.43 21.75 -4.16
CA GLY A 688 12.40 20.40 -3.60
C GLY A 688 11.50 19.41 -4.34
N ARG A 689 10.99 19.75 -5.54
CA ARG A 689 9.96 18.98 -6.25
C ARG A 689 10.49 18.03 -7.31
N TRP A 690 11.75 18.14 -7.67
CA TRP A 690 12.38 17.37 -8.72
C TRP A 690 13.89 17.26 -8.50
N GLY A 691 14.52 16.33 -9.19
CA GLY A 691 15.95 16.14 -9.21
C GLY A 691 16.39 14.75 -8.78
N GLN A 692 17.67 14.58 -8.54
CA GLN A 692 18.28 13.35 -8.09
C GLN A 692 18.32 13.31 -6.57
N VAL A 693 17.79 12.24 -5.99
CA VAL A 693 17.90 11.91 -4.55
C VAL A 693 19.09 11.01 -4.36
N ASP A 694 19.95 11.35 -3.40
CA ASP A 694 21.14 10.58 -3.07
C ASP A 694 20.83 9.25 -2.42
N ASP A 695 21.78 8.33 -2.45
CA ASP A 695 21.69 7.05 -1.76
C ASP A 695 21.83 7.21 -0.23
N TYR A 696 21.32 6.24 0.50
CA TYR A 696 21.44 6.24 1.95
C TYR A 696 21.47 4.83 2.58
N TRP A 697 22.02 4.78 3.77
CA TRP A 697 22.01 3.61 4.66
C TRP A 697 21.29 3.94 5.95
N ILE A 698 20.40 3.05 6.39
CA ILE A 698 19.75 3.12 7.69
C ILE A 698 20.08 1.84 8.47
N ILE A 699 20.57 2.01 9.68
CA ILE A 699 20.91 0.90 10.57
C ILE A 699 19.96 0.89 11.75
N ASN A 700 19.32 -0.25 11.98
CA ASN A 700 18.42 -0.51 13.10
C ASN A 700 18.97 -1.62 13.99
N ALA A 701 18.70 -1.61 15.29
CA ALA A 701 19.02 -2.70 16.21
C ALA A 701 17.81 -3.05 17.08
N ARG A 702 17.77 -4.29 17.51
CA ARG A 702 16.65 -4.80 18.29
C ARG A 702 17.08 -5.88 19.28
N GLY A 703 16.36 -5.95 20.42
CA GLY A 703 16.44 -7.04 21.36
C GLY A 703 15.05 -7.49 21.82
N ASN A 704 14.85 -8.80 21.91
CA ASN A 704 13.63 -9.41 22.44
C ASN A 704 14.00 -10.37 23.56
N TYR A 705 13.17 -10.42 24.61
CA TYR A 705 13.32 -11.36 25.71
C TYR A 705 11.96 -11.95 26.11
N THR A 706 11.82 -13.26 26.06
CA THR A 706 10.59 -13.97 26.40
C THR A 706 10.58 -14.43 27.84
N LEU A 707 9.58 -13.99 28.58
CA LEU A 707 9.31 -14.33 29.99
C LEU A 707 8.52 -15.64 30.03
N THR A 708 9.20 -16.78 30.05
CA THR A 708 8.56 -18.12 29.99
C THR A 708 7.62 -18.38 31.14
N ASN A 709 7.91 -17.84 32.34
CA ASN A 709 7.08 -17.99 33.53
C ASN A 709 5.86 -17.01 33.57
N PHE A 710 5.74 -16.16 32.56
CA PHE A 710 4.68 -15.14 32.44
C PHE A 710 3.97 -15.29 31.10
N ASN A 711 3.32 -16.43 30.91
CA ASN A 711 2.58 -16.81 29.69
C ASN A 711 3.38 -16.59 28.39
N ASN A 712 4.70 -16.86 28.39
CA ASN A 712 5.57 -16.60 27.25
C ASN A 712 5.47 -15.16 26.71
N SER A 713 5.25 -14.20 27.59
CA SER A 713 5.20 -12.79 27.24
C SER A 713 6.57 -12.27 26.81
N THR A 714 6.60 -11.31 25.91
CA THR A 714 7.86 -10.82 25.34
C THR A 714 8.09 -9.36 25.68
N LEU A 715 9.24 -9.08 26.27
CA LEU A 715 9.78 -7.72 26.35
C LEU A 715 10.62 -7.44 25.12
N TYR A 716 10.53 -6.24 24.58
CA TYR A 716 11.37 -5.85 23.46
C TYR A 716 11.87 -4.41 23.56
N ILE A 717 12.99 -4.16 22.91
CA ILE A 717 13.56 -2.85 22.66
C ILE A 717 13.95 -2.75 21.19
N SER A 718 13.60 -1.66 20.55
CA SER A 718 13.93 -1.35 19.16
C SER A 718 14.60 0.02 19.08
N LEU A 719 15.72 0.09 18.38
CA LEU A 719 16.45 1.29 18.04
C LEU A 719 16.41 1.44 16.53
N THR A 720 15.76 2.45 16.00
CA THR A 720 15.69 2.72 14.56
C THR A 720 16.58 3.91 14.21
N ASN A 721 17.20 3.85 13.03
CA ASN A 721 18.13 4.86 12.54
C ASN A 721 19.20 5.26 13.59
N ILE A 722 19.96 4.27 14.07
CA ILE A 722 20.88 4.43 15.22
C ILE A 722 21.87 5.59 15.01
N PHE A 723 22.33 5.79 13.78
CA PHE A 723 23.32 6.81 13.43
C PHE A 723 22.70 8.17 13.14
N ASP A 724 21.36 8.28 13.27
CA ASP A 724 20.63 9.52 13.00
C ASP A 724 20.88 10.06 11.58
N THR A 725 20.93 9.16 10.63
CA THR A 725 21.14 9.50 9.21
C THR A 725 19.98 10.35 8.73
N VAL A 726 20.25 11.55 8.26
CA VAL A 726 19.29 12.41 7.58
C VAL A 726 19.17 11.96 6.14
N TYR A 727 17.95 11.68 5.69
CA TYR A 727 17.68 11.22 4.34
C TYR A 727 16.34 11.72 3.81
N ILE A 728 16.22 11.79 2.50
CA ILE A 728 14.97 12.13 1.81
C ILE A 728 14.16 10.84 1.66
N ALA A 729 13.02 10.75 2.37
CA ALA A 729 12.12 9.60 2.29
C ALA A 729 11.31 9.59 1.01
N SER A 730 10.81 10.76 0.61
CA SER A 730 10.06 10.91 -0.65
C SER A 730 10.18 12.33 -1.21
N VAL A 731 9.83 12.46 -2.48
CA VAL A 731 9.71 13.74 -3.20
C VAL A 731 8.33 13.79 -3.84
N SER A 732 7.61 14.86 -3.62
CA SER A 732 6.28 15.03 -4.15
C SER A 732 6.13 16.34 -4.94
N ALA A 733 4.96 16.56 -5.54
CA ALA A 733 4.62 17.85 -6.13
C ALA A 733 4.63 18.99 -5.11
N GLU A 734 4.65 18.66 -3.84
CA GLU A 734 4.61 19.57 -2.70
C GLU A 734 6.00 19.82 -2.07
N GLY A 735 7.07 19.15 -2.54
CA GLY A 735 8.45 19.33 -2.07
C GLY A 735 9.07 18.06 -1.47
N LEU A 736 10.17 18.24 -0.74
CA LEU A 736 10.90 17.18 -0.05
C LEU A 736 10.20 16.73 1.22
N LYS A 737 10.29 15.43 1.51
CA LYS A 737 9.92 14.83 2.80
C LYS A 737 11.14 14.18 3.42
N THR A 738 11.44 14.52 4.67
CA THR A 738 12.49 13.85 5.42
C THR A 738 12.04 12.48 5.91
N GLY A 739 12.98 11.57 6.10
CA GLY A 739 12.72 10.28 6.73
C GLY A 739 12.77 10.35 8.25
N ASN A 740 12.33 9.25 8.89
CA ASN A 740 12.37 9.14 10.35
C ASN A 740 13.82 9.30 10.87
N GLY A 741 14.03 10.21 11.80
CA GLY A 741 15.25 10.34 12.59
C GLY A 741 15.43 9.15 13.55
N ARG A 742 16.44 9.24 14.41
CA ARG A 742 16.68 8.21 15.43
C ARG A 742 15.50 8.10 16.37
N SER A 743 15.08 6.86 16.65
CA SER A 743 14.08 6.60 17.69
C SER A 743 14.39 5.34 18.50
N ILE A 744 13.91 5.35 19.74
CA ILE A 744 13.91 4.19 20.63
C ILE A 744 12.47 3.84 20.96
N MET A 745 12.14 2.55 20.94
CA MET A 745 10.86 2.03 21.38
C MET A 745 11.06 0.81 22.27
N THR A 746 10.33 0.73 23.35
CA THR A 746 10.29 -0.43 24.23
C THR A 746 8.86 -0.85 24.48
N GLY A 747 8.61 -2.13 24.67
CA GLY A 747 7.27 -2.61 24.91
C GLY A 747 7.20 -4.01 25.49
N ILE A 748 5.99 -4.36 25.87
CA ILE A 748 5.62 -5.70 26.33
C ILE A 748 4.48 -6.27 25.47
N GLU A 749 4.64 -7.52 25.09
CA GLU A 749 3.58 -8.36 24.57
C GLU A 749 3.18 -9.35 25.63
N TYR A 750 1.98 -9.23 26.17
CA TYR A 750 1.43 -10.14 27.17
C TYR A 750 0.43 -11.08 26.52
N ASN A 751 0.67 -12.39 26.64
CA ASN A 751 -0.24 -13.44 26.13
C ASN A 751 -1.10 -13.97 27.30
N PHE A 752 -2.39 -14.25 27.07
CA PHE A 752 -3.33 -14.76 28.08
C PHE A 752 -4.42 -15.66 27.49
#